data_a3fead8b011ecff376bb08eb4087fb3e
#
_entry.id   a3fead8b011ecff376bb08eb4087fb3e
#
_cell.length_a   1.000
_cell.length_b   1.000
_cell.length_c   1.000
_cell.angle_alpha   90.00
_cell.angle_beta   90.00
_cell.angle_gamma   90.00
#
_symmetry.space_group_name_H-M   'P 1'
#
loop_
_entity.id
_entity.type
_entity.pdbx_description
1 polymer ?
#
loop_
_entity_poly.entity_id
_entity_poly.type
_entity_poly.pdbx_seq_one_letter_code
_entity_poly.pdbx_strand_id
1 'polypeptide(L)'
;MPNTRSRFLAAAALCALSTGLNPSLAAAFQIPPGSLAAALEAYAKQSDQQILYEPDVVAGLTSPGLIQPLPSRAALDHLLAGSGLSVRESAPGVFVIQPARHTQGGLTPISRGMGPAPSPVAEGPAIEAAGPVMIEELIITGSLIRGGEPPASPLLQFDRSQIDRAGHSTLGEALAALPQNFSGSGSPVSALIGSDGRTTNDLAATGVNLRGLGASATLVLVNGRRMGGVGTKGDFADVSALPTAVVERVDVLLDGASALYGSDAIGGVVNIHLKRRLEAPETRLRVGLATDGGAEEFQASHAQGLSWASGDLVAAYEYGRRWGLQAEEREVTATSDLRSLGGTDRRTFYSHPANLLVFDASAGAYRVGWSVPPGQNGVGLRPQDFIIGAPNLENQRQGGDILPQETRHNLYVSLTQDLGDRVRFLGEARYNRRDNVIARPAPVSVFTVNQRNPFFVSPNGSTSHTVGYAFSDEVGPSLSDGRAESLGLAAGLEIDLPQGWRADIYGASALEIGRRNTERLINSHFVNEAVGAIADDPRTAYSPAVDGYFNPFGDGAANGPAVLSYIGSGYTRGKTQSTVLTFDAKADGPLWDLPAGPLKAAIGVQARKERFKPQTTSLVSGPIPVNSGGSTFSRSIEAVFLELRAPLLGADQQIPWVESLELSAAARTERYGDFGQTTNPKLGLIWSPMGGLQLRGSYGTSFRAPNMPELYQLQNASPVLVGSGASQTLALVQTGGNLDLEPETAVTWSFGFDYRPPSRPGLSLSATWFDVTFQDQIGQPVLADIPNALTNSAYAPFVDRIDPTHPADVERVKAVMAISTSSNIGLFPPEAYRALIDARFVNTGEVVVRGLDLQAAYSWEVQDHRFTLDGSLSYLADYVRRFTPTAQPVQLVDTANQPVDLRGRLTGAWSRGPYTLSASINYVDDYRSETGAVIEAWTPIDAQARWSPIGEGALEGVEVALSVQNLLNEDPPFYDSPLGVGYDPANANPLGRTIALQISRRW
;
A
#
# COMPACT_ATOMS: atom_id res chain seq x y z
N MET A 1 -6.59 13.23 -39.52
CA MET A 1 -5.46 13.72 -40.33
C MET A 1 -5.37 15.23 -40.19
N PRO A 2 -4.25 15.91 -39.90
CA PRO A 2 -2.86 15.55 -40.04
C PRO A 2 -1.99 15.83 -38.78
N ASN A 3 -0.91 15.06 -38.66
CA ASN A 3 0.44 15.37 -38.14
C ASN A 3 0.66 16.49 -37.13
N THR A 4 0.95 16.04 -35.89
CA THR A 4 1.70 16.81 -34.89
C THR A 4 2.82 15.94 -34.26
N ARG A 5 3.74 15.47 -35.09
CA ARG A 5 4.98 14.80 -34.65
C ARG A 5 6.18 15.70 -34.96
N SER A 6 6.36 16.82 -34.25
CA SER A 6 7.64 17.55 -34.27
C SER A 6 7.66 18.77 -33.34
N ARG A 7 7.39 18.58 -32.01
CA ARG A 7 7.60 19.64 -31.02
C ARG A 7 8.18 19.15 -29.66
N PHE A 8 8.84 18.01 -29.60
CA PHE A 8 9.34 17.47 -28.34
C PHE A 8 10.87 17.42 -28.18
N LEU A 9 11.62 18.09 -29.00
CA LEU A 9 13.10 18.13 -28.89
C LEU A 9 13.69 19.52 -28.53
N ALA A 10 12.88 20.49 -28.09
CA ALA A 10 13.37 21.84 -27.78
C ALA A 10 13.05 22.34 -26.36
N ALA A 11 12.58 21.51 -25.44
CA ALA A 11 12.20 21.92 -24.07
C ALA A 11 13.17 21.47 -22.96
N ALA A 12 14.29 20.89 -23.28
CA ALA A 12 15.26 20.42 -22.27
C ALA A 12 16.40 21.39 -21.93
N ALA A 13 16.35 22.66 -22.40
CA ALA A 13 17.46 23.60 -22.25
C ALA A 13 17.13 24.96 -21.59
N LEU A 14 15.95 25.15 -20.98
CA LEU A 14 15.60 26.41 -20.32
C LEU A 14 14.75 26.24 -19.06
N CYS A 15 15.31 25.62 -18.02
CA CYS A 15 14.81 25.70 -16.65
C CYS A 15 15.96 25.91 -15.66
N ALA A 16 16.79 26.91 -15.93
CA ALA A 16 17.62 27.55 -14.93
C ALA A 16 17.32 29.06 -15.00
N LEU A 17 16.94 29.64 -13.86
CA LEU A 17 16.66 31.06 -13.66
C LEU A 17 15.24 31.53 -14.03
N SER A 18 14.32 31.34 -13.09
CA SER A 18 13.34 32.34 -12.73
C SER A 18 12.81 32.07 -11.31
N THR A 19 13.53 32.54 -10.31
CA THR A 19 12.96 32.90 -9.00
C THR A 19 12.10 34.13 -9.21
N GLY A 20 10.89 33.92 -9.67
CA GLY A 20 9.86 34.94 -9.72
C GLY A 20 9.30 35.13 -8.31
N LEU A 21 9.75 36.22 -7.64
CA LEU A 21 9.05 36.82 -6.52
C LEU A 21 7.65 37.21 -7.01
N ASN A 22 6.64 36.47 -6.59
CA ASN A 22 5.27 36.98 -6.63
C ASN A 22 5.17 38.12 -5.63
N PRO A 23 4.88 39.35 -6.04
CA PRO A 23 4.52 40.38 -5.08
C PRO A 23 3.18 40.00 -4.47
N SER A 24 3.17 39.61 -3.20
CA SER A 24 1.95 39.50 -2.43
C SER A 24 1.22 40.83 -2.48
N LEU A 25 0.02 40.87 -3.04
CA LEU A 25 -0.86 42.02 -3.00
C LEU A 25 -1.04 42.41 -1.53
N ALA A 26 -0.66 43.62 -1.19
CA ALA A 26 -0.82 44.16 0.15
C ALA A 26 -2.32 44.26 0.47
N ALA A 27 -2.77 43.49 1.48
CA ALA A 27 -4.14 43.57 1.97
C ALA A 27 -4.34 44.86 2.77
N ALA A 28 -5.47 45.55 2.58
CA ALA A 28 -5.83 46.73 3.36
C ALA A 28 -6.49 46.30 4.67
N PHE A 29 -5.72 46.31 5.75
CA PHE A 29 -6.21 45.96 7.10
C PHE A 29 -6.86 47.14 7.80
N GLN A 30 -7.96 46.93 8.54
CA GLN A 30 -8.59 47.87 9.42
C GLN A 30 -8.74 47.26 10.83
N ILE A 31 -7.67 47.30 11.58
CA ILE A 31 -7.58 46.77 12.94
C ILE A 31 -7.30 47.91 13.93
N PRO A 32 -8.28 48.26 14.80
CA PRO A 32 -8.08 49.36 15.77
C PRO A 32 -7.10 48.95 16.87
N PRO A 33 -6.41 49.93 17.51
CA PRO A 33 -5.60 49.67 18.69
C PRO A 33 -6.44 49.06 19.82
N GLY A 34 -5.88 48.06 20.54
CA GLY A 34 -6.62 47.41 21.61
C GLY A 34 -5.87 46.20 22.22
N SER A 35 -6.58 45.25 22.79
CA SER A 35 -5.93 44.03 23.28
C SER A 35 -5.31 43.25 22.14
N LEU A 36 -4.11 42.68 22.39
CA LEU A 36 -3.39 41.94 21.34
C LEU A 36 -4.19 40.74 20.84
N ALA A 37 -4.91 40.04 21.74
CA ALA A 37 -5.75 38.92 21.37
C ALA A 37 -6.84 39.33 20.36
N ALA A 38 -7.55 40.44 20.61
CA ALA A 38 -8.57 40.97 19.70
C ALA A 38 -7.99 41.45 18.36
N ALA A 39 -6.77 42.03 18.37
CA ALA A 39 -6.09 42.43 17.15
C ALA A 39 -5.65 41.25 16.29
N LEU A 40 -5.15 40.18 16.87
CA LEU A 40 -4.80 38.94 16.17
C LEU A 40 -6.03 38.21 15.60
N GLU A 41 -7.14 38.20 16.32
CA GLU A 41 -8.40 37.63 15.82
C GLU A 41 -8.96 38.44 14.64
N ALA A 42 -8.94 39.77 14.74
CA ALA A 42 -9.36 40.65 13.65
C ALA A 42 -8.45 40.52 12.42
N TYR A 43 -7.16 40.31 12.62
CA TYR A 43 -6.21 40.06 11.54
C TYR A 43 -6.51 38.71 10.85
N ALA A 44 -6.67 37.62 11.61
CA ALA A 44 -6.98 36.29 11.08
C ALA A 44 -8.24 36.33 10.21
N LYS A 45 -9.27 37.02 10.68
CA LYS A 45 -10.54 37.21 9.95
C LYS A 45 -10.43 38.01 8.67
N GLN A 46 -9.56 39.04 8.62
CA GLN A 46 -9.38 39.93 7.45
C GLN A 46 -8.39 39.35 6.44
N SER A 47 -7.44 38.50 6.86
CA SER A 47 -6.40 37.91 6.00
C SER A 47 -6.72 36.51 5.49
N ASP A 48 -7.76 35.88 6.01
CA ASP A 48 -8.08 34.47 5.79
C ASP A 48 -6.92 33.51 6.16
N GLN A 49 -6.13 33.90 7.19
CA GLN A 49 -4.97 33.17 7.68
C GLN A 49 -5.20 32.67 9.08
N GLN A 50 -4.53 31.56 9.43
CA GLN A 50 -4.63 30.97 10.77
C GLN A 50 -3.52 31.49 11.68
N ILE A 51 -3.92 32.01 12.85
CA ILE A 51 -3.01 32.47 13.90
C ILE A 51 -3.15 31.54 15.10
N LEU A 52 -2.04 30.91 15.50
CA LEU A 52 -1.97 30.02 16.64
C LEU A 52 -1.14 30.66 17.75
N TYR A 53 -1.71 30.75 18.95
CA TYR A 53 -1.03 31.21 20.17
C TYR A 53 -1.65 30.59 21.41
N GLU A 54 -0.86 30.46 22.44
CA GLU A 54 -1.38 30.09 23.76
C GLU A 54 -2.05 31.32 24.40
N PRO A 55 -3.27 31.21 24.94
CA PRO A 55 -4.01 32.35 25.49
C PRO A 55 -3.21 33.14 26.52
N ASP A 56 -2.43 32.47 27.36
CA ASP A 56 -1.63 33.09 28.43
C ASP A 56 -0.48 33.96 27.90
N VAL A 57 0.02 33.67 26.69
CA VAL A 57 1.13 34.40 26.06
C VAL A 57 0.72 35.78 25.58
N VAL A 58 -0.56 35.98 25.23
CA VAL A 58 -1.09 37.27 24.74
C VAL A 58 -1.96 37.99 25.79
N ALA A 59 -2.18 37.37 26.95
CA ALA A 59 -3.04 37.91 28.01
C ALA A 59 -2.46 39.21 28.60
N GLY A 60 -3.26 40.28 28.63
CA GLY A 60 -2.85 41.59 29.16
C GLY A 60 -1.96 42.43 28.22
N LEU A 61 -1.57 41.91 27.04
CA LEU A 61 -0.78 42.68 26.07
C LEU A 61 -1.68 43.49 25.14
N THR A 62 -1.13 44.61 24.65
CA THR A 62 -1.84 45.53 23.77
C THR A 62 -1.16 45.61 22.41
N SER A 63 -1.95 45.86 21.36
CA SER A 63 -1.49 46.05 19.98
C SER A 63 -1.70 47.49 19.55
N PRO A 64 -0.78 48.07 18.76
CA PRO A 64 -0.95 49.41 18.21
C PRO A 64 -2.06 49.51 17.16
N GLY A 65 -2.64 48.34 16.73
CA GLY A 65 -3.59 48.29 15.61
C GLY A 65 -2.93 48.45 14.26
N LEU A 66 -3.71 48.38 13.18
CA LEU A 66 -3.19 48.50 11.79
C LEU A 66 -4.28 49.04 10.87
N ILE A 67 -4.02 50.23 10.28
CA ILE A 67 -4.92 50.92 9.31
C ILE A 67 -4.14 51.28 8.06
N GLN A 68 -3.44 50.34 7.44
CA GLN A 68 -2.75 50.54 6.18
C GLN A 68 -2.51 49.24 5.42
N PRO A 69 -2.35 49.25 4.10
CA PRO A 69 -2.05 48.06 3.34
C PRO A 69 -0.59 47.64 3.57
N LEU A 70 -0.43 46.46 4.16
CA LEU A 70 0.86 45.80 4.38
C LEU A 70 0.81 44.35 3.91
N PRO A 71 1.96 43.80 3.48
CA PRO A 71 2.06 42.33 3.29
C PRO A 71 1.75 41.61 4.59
N SER A 72 1.12 40.45 4.50
CA SER A 72 0.62 39.67 5.65
C SER A 72 1.65 39.48 6.77
N ARG A 73 2.90 39.18 6.44
CA ARG A 73 3.96 39.05 7.45
C ARG A 73 4.28 40.35 8.14
N ALA A 74 4.44 41.43 7.38
CA ALA A 74 4.74 42.75 7.94
C ALA A 74 3.57 43.30 8.78
N ALA A 75 2.35 42.97 8.43
CA ALA A 75 1.15 43.31 9.21
C ALA A 75 1.16 42.64 10.60
N LEU A 76 1.52 41.37 10.69
CA LEU A 76 1.66 40.66 11.98
C LEU A 76 2.81 41.20 12.82
N ASP A 77 3.99 41.46 12.22
CA ASP A 77 5.11 42.06 12.94
C ASP A 77 4.75 43.42 13.50
N HIS A 78 3.93 44.23 12.78
CA HIS A 78 3.42 45.50 13.24
C HIS A 78 2.43 45.37 14.42
N LEU A 79 1.51 44.39 14.36
CA LEU A 79 0.56 44.15 15.44
C LEU A 79 1.24 43.65 16.72
N LEU A 80 2.38 42.97 16.59
CA LEU A 80 3.19 42.45 17.71
C LEU A 80 4.22 43.46 18.22
N ALA A 81 4.34 44.66 17.60
CA ALA A 81 5.33 45.64 17.99
C ALA A 81 5.18 46.05 19.46
N GLY A 82 6.27 45.96 20.24
CA GLY A 82 6.29 46.28 21.65
C GLY A 82 5.74 45.19 22.60
N SER A 83 5.22 44.06 22.09
CA SER A 83 4.69 43.00 22.93
C SER A 83 5.75 42.02 23.47
N GLY A 84 6.98 42.04 22.96
CA GLY A 84 8.02 41.07 23.27
C GLY A 84 7.78 39.70 22.65
N LEU A 85 6.85 39.61 21.71
CA LEU A 85 6.51 38.37 20.96
C LEU A 85 7.05 38.44 19.52
N SER A 86 7.24 37.29 18.94
CA SER A 86 7.65 37.13 17.56
C SER A 86 6.70 36.19 16.84
N VAL A 87 6.57 36.35 15.52
CA VAL A 87 5.74 35.49 14.67
C VAL A 87 6.62 34.59 13.83
N ARG A 88 6.27 33.33 13.77
CA ARG A 88 6.86 32.31 12.91
C ARG A 88 5.79 31.67 12.02
N GLU A 89 6.05 31.64 10.73
CA GLU A 89 5.21 30.88 9.80
C GLU A 89 5.54 29.38 9.89
N SER A 90 4.58 28.56 10.25
CA SER A 90 4.74 27.11 10.42
C SER A 90 4.28 26.31 9.18
N ALA A 91 3.40 26.92 8.36
CA ALA A 91 2.97 26.44 7.06
C ALA A 91 2.42 27.62 6.26
N PRO A 92 2.31 27.55 4.93
CA PRO A 92 1.75 28.65 4.14
C PRO A 92 0.40 29.13 4.68
N GLY A 93 0.34 30.39 5.15
CA GLY A 93 -0.86 30.99 5.74
C GLY A 93 -1.15 30.60 7.20
N VAL A 94 -0.25 29.88 7.90
CA VAL A 94 -0.39 29.51 9.33
C VAL A 94 0.75 30.13 10.13
N PHE A 95 0.44 31.03 11.04
CA PHE A 95 1.40 31.76 11.85
C PHE A 95 1.30 31.40 13.34
N VAL A 96 2.45 31.15 13.97
CA VAL A 96 2.56 30.86 15.39
C VAL A 96 3.20 32.05 16.11
N ILE A 97 2.54 32.54 17.17
CA ILE A 97 3.05 33.62 18.02
C ILE A 97 3.77 33.00 19.23
N GLN A 98 5.00 33.45 19.48
CA GLN A 98 5.84 32.92 20.56
C GLN A 98 6.71 34.05 21.17
N PRO A 99 7.22 33.87 22.41
CA PRO A 99 8.13 34.86 23.01
C PRO A 99 9.39 35.05 22.20
N ALA A 100 9.83 36.28 22.00
CA ALA A 100 11.05 36.63 21.28
C ALA A 100 12.29 36.20 22.08
N ARG A 101 13.17 35.34 21.51
CA ARG A 101 14.43 34.97 22.15
C ARG A 101 15.44 36.11 22.03
N HIS A 102 15.90 36.66 23.15
CA HIS A 102 17.01 37.63 23.20
C HIS A 102 18.33 36.89 22.98
N THR A 103 18.98 37.11 21.84
CA THR A 103 20.39 36.81 21.63
C THR A 103 21.21 38.09 21.95
N GLN A 104 21.90 38.10 23.07
CA GLN A 104 22.98 39.05 23.33
C GLN A 104 24.26 38.54 22.70
N GLY A 105 25.01 39.43 22.08
CA GLY A 105 26.45 39.25 21.81
C GLY A 105 26.87 39.61 20.40
N GLY A 106 27.16 40.89 20.16
CA GLY A 106 27.88 41.34 18.99
C GLY A 106 29.39 41.13 19.12
N LEU A 107 30.08 40.88 18.02
CA LEU A 107 31.51 41.20 17.84
C LEU A 107 31.78 41.66 16.39
N THR A 108 32.52 42.69 16.30
CA THR A 108 32.98 43.48 15.16
C THR A 108 34.05 42.72 14.31
N PRO A 109 34.28 43.11 13.05
CA PRO A 109 35.20 42.42 12.13
C PRO A 109 36.63 42.94 12.20
N ILE A 110 37.63 42.07 11.91
CA ILE A 110 38.99 42.46 11.62
C ILE A 110 39.46 41.90 10.29
N SER A 111 40.10 42.80 9.56
CA SER A 111 40.58 42.72 8.18
C SER A 111 41.91 41.99 7.97
N ARG A 112 42.01 41.44 6.78
CA ARG A 112 43.17 41.27 5.85
C ARG A 112 44.62 41.29 6.36
N GLY A 113 45.39 40.28 5.95
CA GLY A 113 46.83 40.30 5.79
C GLY A 113 47.33 39.27 4.80
N MET A 114 47.99 39.74 3.72
CA MET A 114 48.56 38.95 2.60
C MET A 114 49.88 38.25 2.98
N GLY A 115 50.18 37.13 2.28
CA GLY A 115 51.21 36.18 2.11
C GLY A 115 52.67 36.54 2.34
N PRO A 116 53.69 35.73 2.07
CA PRO A 116 53.93 34.96 0.81
C PRO A 116 54.47 33.52 1.01
N ALA A 117 54.60 32.74 -0.07
CA ALA A 117 55.28 31.45 -0.27
C ALA A 117 56.85 31.66 -0.40
N PRO A 118 57.74 30.62 -0.64
CA PRO A 118 57.53 29.18 -0.88
C PRO A 118 58.56 28.22 -0.20
N SER A 119 58.27 26.91 -0.21
CA SER A 119 59.06 25.61 -0.23
C SER A 119 60.46 25.49 0.43
N PRO A 120 60.83 24.31 0.91
CA PRO A 120 61.09 23.13 0.09
C PRO A 120 60.67 21.75 0.69
N VAL A 121 60.71 20.76 -0.20
CA VAL A 121 60.59 19.30 -0.07
C VAL A 121 61.33 18.71 1.15
N ALA A 122 60.65 17.86 1.92
CA ALA A 122 61.28 16.86 2.80
C ALA A 122 60.33 15.67 2.93
N GLU A 123 60.89 14.55 2.71
CA GLU A 123 60.62 13.12 3.00
C GLU A 123 59.31 12.79 3.77
N GLY A 124 58.58 11.78 3.26
CA GLY A 124 57.29 11.30 3.77
C GLY A 124 57.38 10.82 5.21
N PRO A 125 56.36 11.10 6.00
CA PRO A 125 56.17 10.41 7.27
C PRO A 125 55.47 9.05 7.03
N ALA A 126 55.89 8.12 7.83
CA ALA A 126 55.34 6.78 7.98
C ALA A 126 53.81 6.83 8.06
N ILE A 127 53.21 5.85 7.43
CA ILE A 127 51.76 5.54 7.57
C ILE A 127 51.51 5.32 9.07
N GLU A 128 51.01 6.33 9.75
CA GLU A 128 50.38 6.16 11.05
C GLU A 128 49.16 5.24 10.83
N ALA A 129 49.19 4.09 11.53
CA ALA A 129 48.08 3.15 11.51
C ALA A 129 46.81 3.91 11.82
N ALA A 130 45.90 3.95 10.84
CA ALA A 130 44.52 4.36 11.05
C ALA A 130 44.02 3.57 12.27
N GLY A 131 43.51 4.29 13.24
CA GLY A 131 42.83 3.70 14.40
C GLY A 131 41.78 2.68 13.91
N PRO A 132 41.33 1.76 14.76
CA PRO A 132 40.44 0.70 14.33
C PRO A 132 39.21 1.32 13.65
N VAL A 133 39.14 1.12 12.34
CA VAL A 133 37.90 1.35 11.58
C VAL A 133 36.91 0.41 12.21
N MET A 134 35.93 0.93 12.93
CA MET A 134 34.81 0.15 13.43
C MET A 134 34.13 -0.44 12.18
N ILE A 135 34.39 -1.72 11.93
CA ILE A 135 33.64 -2.48 10.92
C ILE A 135 32.20 -2.46 11.40
N GLU A 136 31.32 -1.87 10.62
CA GLU A 136 29.88 -1.92 10.88
C GLU A 136 29.49 -3.40 10.91
N GLU A 137 29.33 -3.98 12.10
CA GLU A 137 28.93 -5.38 12.24
C GLU A 137 27.52 -5.52 11.68
N LEU A 138 27.40 -6.24 10.58
CA LEU A 138 26.19 -6.41 9.80
C LEU A 138 25.09 -7.06 10.68
N ILE A 139 24.01 -6.34 10.94
CA ILE A 139 22.80 -6.95 11.53
C ILE A 139 22.12 -7.73 10.44
N ILE A 140 22.10 -9.06 10.56
CA ILE A 140 21.42 -9.95 9.63
C ILE A 140 19.96 -10.07 10.04
N THR A 141 19.04 -9.84 9.12
CA THR A 141 17.62 -10.04 9.37
C THR A 141 17.33 -11.50 9.73
N GLY A 142 16.56 -11.75 10.79
CA GLY A 142 16.27 -13.08 11.32
C GLY A 142 17.07 -13.43 12.59
N SER A 143 17.89 -12.50 13.12
CA SER A 143 18.49 -12.57 14.46
C SER A 143 18.54 -11.18 15.09
N LEU A 144 18.48 -11.12 16.41
CA LEU A 144 18.70 -9.91 17.20
C LEU A 144 20.15 -9.80 17.70
N ILE A 145 20.93 -10.89 17.55
CA ILE A 145 22.33 -11.01 17.94
C ILE A 145 23.21 -10.62 16.75
N ARG A 146 24.16 -9.70 16.97
CA ARG A 146 25.10 -9.22 15.94
C ARG A 146 26.22 -10.18 15.64
N GLY A 147 26.81 -10.01 14.42
CA GLY A 147 28.02 -10.76 14.00
C GLY A 147 27.81 -12.27 13.98
N GLY A 148 26.59 -12.72 13.85
CA GLY A 148 26.24 -14.12 13.80
C GLY A 148 26.31 -14.71 12.38
N GLU A 149 26.40 -16.03 12.32
CA GLU A 149 26.14 -16.77 11.08
C GLU A 149 24.70 -16.58 10.64
N PRO A 150 24.35 -16.86 9.36
CA PRO A 150 22.99 -16.77 8.88
C PRO A 150 22.01 -17.49 9.79
N PRO A 151 20.78 -16.99 9.98
CA PRO A 151 19.77 -17.65 10.83
C PRO A 151 19.39 -19.02 10.25
N ALA A 152 18.85 -19.92 11.09
CA ALA A 152 18.28 -21.18 10.62
C ALA A 152 17.12 -21.00 9.65
N SER A 153 16.48 -19.85 9.67
CA SER A 153 15.39 -19.46 8.74
C SER A 153 15.94 -19.05 7.37
N PRO A 154 15.21 -19.38 6.27
CA PRO A 154 15.63 -19.00 4.91
C PRO A 154 15.62 -17.49 4.72
N LEU A 155 16.73 -16.95 4.24
CA LEU A 155 16.95 -15.53 4.01
C LEU A 155 17.35 -15.26 2.57
N LEU A 156 16.56 -14.45 1.84
CA LEU A 156 16.93 -13.88 0.56
C LEU A 156 17.53 -12.51 0.79
N GLN A 157 18.66 -12.23 0.14
CA GLN A 157 19.28 -10.92 0.18
C GLN A 157 19.46 -10.40 -1.24
N PHE A 158 18.99 -9.20 -1.49
CA PHE A 158 19.13 -8.49 -2.75
C PHE A 158 19.98 -7.25 -2.52
N ASP A 159 21.18 -7.26 -3.05
CA ASP A 159 22.04 -6.10 -3.02
C ASP A 159 21.62 -5.03 -4.05
N ARG A 160 22.19 -3.85 -3.91
CA ARG A 160 21.90 -2.74 -4.81
C ARG A 160 22.13 -3.09 -6.29
N SER A 161 23.18 -3.86 -6.59
CA SER A 161 23.54 -4.19 -7.97
C SER A 161 22.50 -5.13 -8.62
N GLN A 162 21.92 -6.03 -7.86
CA GLN A 162 20.85 -6.92 -8.31
C GLN A 162 19.56 -6.14 -8.57
N ILE A 163 19.22 -5.18 -7.67
CA ILE A 163 18.06 -4.28 -7.86
C ILE A 163 18.24 -3.43 -9.13
N ASP A 164 19.41 -2.86 -9.34
CA ASP A 164 19.72 -2.04 -10.52
C ASP A 164 19.71 -2.88 -11.82
N ARG A 165 20.19 -4.15 -11.78
CA ARG A 165 20.15 -5.06 -12.94
C ARG A 165 18.74 -5.51 -13.31
N ALA A 166 17.82 -5.54 -12.36
CA ALA A 166 16.41 -5.85 -12.63
C ALA A 166 15.71 -4.78 -13.49
N GLY A 167 16.25 -3.54 -13.53
CA GLY A 167 15.77 -2.48 -14.41
C GLY A 167 14.41 -1.89 -14.04
N HIS A 168 13.88 -2.20 -12.87
CA HIS A 168 12.60 -1.67 -12.36
C HIS A 168 12.72 -0.22 -11.91
N SER A 169 11.62 0.53 -12.00
CA SER A 169 11.59 1.95 -11.61
C SER A 169 11.46 2.13 -10.09
N THR A 170 10.84 1.19 -9.41
CA THR A 170 10.56 1.25 -7.97
C THR A 170 11.00 -0.02 -7.25
N LEU A 171 11.24 0.10 -5.95
CA LEU A 171 11.49 -1.06 -5.09
C LEU A 171 10.28 -2.01 -5.05
N GLY A 172 9.06 -1.46 -5.09
CA GLY A 172 7.84 -2.25 -5.14
C GLY A 172 7.77 -3.17 -6.37
N GLU A 173 8.12 -2.67 -7.56
CA GLU A 173 8.19 -3.48 -8.78
C GLU A 173 9.27 -4.57 -8.68
N ALA A 174 10.45 -4.24 -8.15
CA ALA A 174 11.52 -5.20 -7.94
C ALA A 174 11.10 -6.35 -6.99
N LEU A 175 10.38 -6.03 -5.91
CA LEU A 175 9.85 -7.02 -4.98
C LEU A 175 8.68 -7.82 -5.57
N ALA A 176 7.86 -7.22 -6.43
CA ALA A 176 6.77 -7.91 -7.12
C ALA A 176 7.30 -8.99 -8.10
N ALA A 177 8.52 -8.82 -8.62
CA ALA A 177 9.16 -9.78 -9.51
C ALA A 177 9.73 -11.02 -8.80
N LEU A 178 9.67 -11.10 -7.46
CA LEU A 178 10.13 -12.26 -6.70
C LEU A 178 9.16 -13.43 -6.85
N PRO A 179 9.62 -14.66 -7.17
CA PRO A 179 8.74 -15.84 -7.26
C PRO A 179 7.95 -16.11 -5.97
N GLN A 180 8.52 -15.81 -4.79
CA GLN A 180 7.90 -15.99 -3.48
C GLN A 180 6.86 -14.92 -3.14
N ASN A 181 6.76 -13.85 -3.93
CA ASN A 181 5.80 -12.77 -3.71
C ASN A 181 4.60 -12.92 -4.66
N PHE A 182 3.44 -13.16 -4.09
CA PHE A 182 2.18 -13.18 -4.84
C PHE A 182 1.55 -11.78 -4.79
N SER A 183 1.66 -11.04 -5.90
CA SER A 183 1.28 -9.62 -5.96
C SER A 183 -0.21 -9.33 -5.75
N GLY A 184 -1.06 -10.33 -5.97
CA GLY A 184 -2.53 -10.34 -5.85
C GLY A 184 -3.21 -9.05 -5.41
N SER A 185 -3.33 -8.83 -4.11
CA SER A 185 -4.04 -7.70 -3.54
C SER A 185 -3.19 -6.47 -3.27
N GLY A 186 -1.88 -6.62 -3.21
CA GLY A 186 -0.93 -5.56 -2.83
C GLY A 186 -0.44 -4.69 -4.00
N SER A 187 -1.00 -4.79 -5.20
CA SER A 187 -0.53 -4.04 -6.37
C SER A 187 -1.49 -2.91 -6.78
N PRO A 188 -1.01 -1.87 -7.49
CA PRO A 188 -1.89 -0.85 -8.06
C PRO A 188 -2.92 -1.40 -9.05
N VAL A 189 -2.59 -2.48 -9.77
CA VAL A 189 -3.47 -3.13 -10.75
C VAL A 189 -4.60 -3.88 -10.05
N SER A 190 -4.30 -4.64 -8.99
CA SER A 190 -5.30 -5.40 -8.25
C SER A 190 -6.34 -4.52 -7.55
N ALA A 191 -5.96 -3.31 -7.16
CA ALA A 191 -6.85 -2.33 -6.55
C ALA A 191 -8.01 -1.93 -7.48
N LEU A 192 -7.79 -1.98 -8.80
CA LEU A 192 -8.79 -1.62 -9.80
C LEU A 192 -9.76 -2.74 -10.11
N ILE A 193 -9.29 -3.96 -10.02
CA ILE A 193 -10.02 -5.13 -10.46
C ILE A 193 -10.75 -5.78 -9.28
N GLY A 194 -10.43 -5.38 -8.04
CA GLY A 194 -11.12 -5.88 -6.84
C GLY A 194 -10.84 -7.36 -6.58
N SER A 195 -9.71 -7.87 -7.05
CA SER A 195 -9.37 -9.29 -6.99
C SER A 195 -9.15 -9.84 -5.59
N ASP A 196 -8.99 -8.98 -4.58
CA ASP A 196 -8.91 -9.41 -3.18
C ASP A 196 -9.84 -8.61 -2.27
N GLY A 197 -10.87 -9.27 -1.74
CA GLY A 197 -11.78 -8.68 -0.76
C GLY A 197 -11.20 -8.49 0.64
N ARG A 198 -9.95 -8.92 0.91
CA ARG A 198 -9.31 -8.83 2.23
C ARG A 198 -8.65 -7.49 2.49
N THR A 199 -8.01 -6.91 1.48
CA THR A 199 -7.33 -5.61 1.58
C THR A 199 -7.96 -4.62 0.62
N THR A 200 -8.43 -3.50 1.15
CA THR A 200 -8.88 -2.39 0.32
C THR A 200 -7.69 -1.48 0.01
N ASN A 201 -6.99 -1.77 -1.09
CA ASN A 201 -5.88 -0.96 -1.59
C ASN A 201 -6.40 0.24 -2.41
N ASP A 202 -7.16 1.11 -1.78
CA ASP A 202 -7.83 2.25 -2.42
C ASP A 202 -6.91 3.44 -2.71
N LEU A 203 -5.66 3.38 -2.26
CA LEU A 203 -4.64 4.40 -2.51
C LEU A 203 -3.57 3.94 -3.53
N ALA A 204 -3.77 2.82 -4.21
CA ALA A 204 -2.83 2.24 -5.17
C ALA A 204 -1.41 2.04 -4.59
N ALA A 205 -1.32 1.59 -3.34
CA ALA A 205 -0.08 1.27 -2.66
C ALA A 205 0.51 -0.06 -3.17
N THR A 206 1.79 -0.31 -2.91
CA THR A 206 2.44 -1.57 -3.23
C THR A 206 2.84 -2.28 -1.93
N GLY A 207 2.15 -3.37 -1.62
CA GLY A 207 2.45 -4.26 -0.49
C GLY A 207 3.30 -5.45 -0.94
N VAL A 208 3.83 -6.20 0.03
CA VAL A 208 4.49 -7.49 -0.19
C VAL A 208 3.65 -8.59 0.39
N ASN A 209 3.35 -9.62 -0.40
CA ASN A 209 2.50 -10.75 -0.03
C ASN A 209 3.27 -12.05 -0.21
N LEU A 210 4.06 -12.41 0.80
CA LEU A 210 4.89 -13.62 0.74
C LEU A 210 4.00 -14.88 0.79
N ARG A 211 4.21 -15.77 -0.18
CA ARG A 211 3.52 -17.06 -0.32
C ARG A 211 1.99 -16.96 -0.38
N GLY A 212 1.45 -15.81 -0.76
CA GLY A 212 0.00 -15.61 -0.88
C GLY A 212 -0.78 -15.52 0.45
N LEU A 213 -0.09 -15.40 1.60
CA LEU A 213 -0.73 -15.35 2.92
C LEU A 213 -1.43 -14.02 3.23
N GLY A 214 -1.24 -13.02 2.38
CA GLY A 214 -1.78 -11.66 2.52
C GLY A 214 -0.70 -10.63 2.82
N ALA A 215 -0.85 -9.40 2.29
CA ALA A 215 0.10 -8.33 2.56
C ALA A 215 0.10 -7.90 4.04
N SER A 216 -1.00 -8.08 4.75
CA SER A 216 -1.12 -7.86 6.20
C SER A 216 -0.42 -8.92 7.07
N ALA A 217 -0.07 -10.07 6.47
CA ALA A 217 0.67 -11.15 7.13
C ALA A 217 2.18 -11.10 6.82
N THR A 218 2.65 -10.08 6.10
CA THR A 218 4.06 -9.84 5.78
C THR A 218 4.53 -8.56 6.47
N LEU A 219 5.46 -8.67 7.42
CA LEU A 219 5.99 -7.52 8.13
C LEU A 219 7.05 -6.80 7.29
N VAL A 220 6.85 -5.50 7.04
CA VAL A 220 7.84 -4.65 6.36
C VAL A 220 8.53 -3.73 7.37
N LEU A 221 9.85 -3.73 7.32
CA LEU A 221 10.73 -2.90 8.15
C LEU A 221 11.65 -2.03 7.27
N VAL A 222 12.01 -0.88 7.78
CA VAL A 222 13.09 -0.05 7.22
C VAL A 222 14.14 0.15 8.30
N ASN A 223 15.37 -0.29 8.03
CA ASN A 223 16.45 -0.31 9.02
C ASN A 223 16.03 -0.98 10.35
N GLY A 224 15.23 -2.07 10.28
CA GLY A 224 14.72 -2.79 11.43
C GLY A 224 13.52 -2.13 12.16
N ARG A 225 12.93 -1.05 11.62
CA ARG A 225 11.84 -0.28 12.25
C ARG A 225 10.56 -0.39 11.45
N ARG A 226 9.42 -0.54 12.13
CA ARG A 226 8.09 -0.65 11.49
C ARG A 226 7.70 0.61 10.73
N MET A 227 7.04 0.43 9.59
CA MET A 227 6.35 1.47 8.84
C MET A 227 4.93 1.68 9.36
N GLY A 228 4.31 2.80 9.01
CA GLY A 228 2.86 3.00 9.19
C GLY A 228 2.08 2.19 8.17
N GLY A 229 0.91 1.69 8.56
CA GLY A 229 0.03 0.96 7.65
C GLY A 229 -0.78 1.90 6.76
N VAL A 230 -0.93 1.55 5.48
CA VAL A 230 -1.71 2.29 4.47
C VAL A 230 -3.09 1.67 4.25
N GLY A 231 -3.91 2.35 3.45
CA GLY A 231 -5.25 1.91 3.08
C GLY A 231 -6.32 2.21 4.13
N THR A 232 -7.54 1.77 3.85
CA THR A 232 -8.71 2.02 4.73
C THR A 232 -8.64 1.26 6.05
N LYS A 233 -7.87 0.17 6.11
CA LYS A 233 -7.65 -0.62 7.33
C LYS A 233 -6.33 -0.31 8.02
N GLY A 234 -5.37 0.32 7.33
CA GLY A 234 -4.03 0.55 7.85
C GLY A 234 -3.24 -0.74 8.10
N ASP A 235 -3.43 -1.76 7.26
CA ASP A 235 -3.06 -3.15 7.52
C ASP A 235 -1.79 -3.64 6.81
N PHE A 236 -1.22 -2.87 5.89
CA PHE A 236 0.06 -3.21 5.25
C PHE A 236 0.90 -1.96 4.96
N ALA A 237 2.20 -2.13 4.76
CA ALA A 237 3.14 -1.06 4.47
C ALA A 237 3.34 -0.87 2.96
N ASP A 238 3.50 0.38 2.52
CA ASP A 238 3.78 0.73 1.13
C ASP A 238 5.28 0.76 0.85
N VAL A 239 5.80 -0.28 0.16
CA VAL A 239 7.22 -0.36 -0.19
C VAL A 239 7.62 0.57 -1.34
N SER A 240 6.66 1.11 -2.10
CA SER A 240 6.94 2.10 -3.16
C SER A 240 7.25 3.50 -2.61
N ALA A 241 7.08 3.71 -1.29
CA ALA A 241 7.29 4.97 -0.60
C ALA A 241 8.77 5.29 -0.26
N LEU A 242 9.72 4.50 -0.75
CA LEU A 242 11.14 4.65 -0.40
C LEU A 242 11.95 5.10 -1.62
N PRO A 243 12.89 6.08 -1.46
CA PRO A 243 13.75 6.50 -2.55
C PRO A 243 14.73 5.39 -2.93
N THR A 244 14.68 4.95 -4.18
CA THR A 244 15.49 3.85 -4.69
C THR A 244 16.99 4.14 -4.63
N ALA A 245 17.39 5.41 -4.76
CA ALA A 245 18.80 5.85 -4.76
C ALA A 245 19.57 5.51 -3.46
N VAL A 246 18.88 5.45 -2.33
CA VAL A 246 19.48 5.18 -1.01
C VAL A 246 19.21 3.77 -0.49
N VAL A 247 18.53 2.90 -1.24
CA VAL A 247 18.44 1.48 -0.88
C VAL A 247 19.82 0.84 -0.99
N GLU A 248 20.28 0.24 0.07
CA GLU A 248 21.54 -0.51 0.12
C GLU A 248 21.32 -1.97 -0.22
N ARG A 249 20.40 -2.61 0.48
CA ARG A 249 19.97 -3.99 0.25
C ARG A 249 18.56 -4.23 0.79
N VAL A 250 17.96 -5.31 0.36
CA VAL A 250 16.69 -5.81 0.89
C VAL A 250 16.90 -7.24 1.38
N ASP A 251 16.51 -7.47 2.61
CA ASP A 251 16.49 -8.79 3.23
C ASP A 251 15.05 -9.30 3.26
N VAL A 252 14.79 -10.48 2.72
CA VAL A 252 13.47 -11.15 2.76
C VAL A 252 13.62 -12.44 3.53
N LEU A 253 13.11 -12.46 4.76
CA LEU A 253 13.07 -13.64 5.62
C LEU A 253 11.78 -14.41 5.33
N LEU A 254 11.92 -15.61 4.76
CA LEU A 254 10.80 -16.45 4.33
C LEU A 254 10.37 -17.45 5.42
N ASP A 255 10.09 -16.93 6.62
CA ASP A 255 9.74 -17.76 7.78
C ASP A 255 8.93 -16.96 8.79
N GLY A 256 8.08 -17.62 9.58
CA GLY A 256 7.41 -16.98 10.71
C GLY A 256 8.41 -16.41 11.70
N ALA A 257 8.27 -15.12 12.05
CA ALA A 257 9.27 -14.40 12.82
C ALA A 257 8.71 -13.53 13.96
N SER A 258 7.51 -13.84 14.45
CA SER A 258 6.91 -13.08 15.57
C SER A 258 7.69 -13.20 16.87
N ALA A 259 8.48 -14.26 17.05
CA ALA A 259 9.41 -14.39 18.18
C ALA A 259 10.49 -13.30 18.22
N LEU A 260 10.82 -12.69 17.06
CA LEU A 260 11.83 -11.66 16.94
C LEU A 260 11.21 -10.26 16.79
N TYR A 261 10.17 -10.14 15.93
CA TYR A 261 9.66 -8.86 15.48
C TYR A 261 8.22 -8.55 15.91
N GLY A 262 7.52 -9.52 16.56
CA GLY A 262 6.13 -9.38 17.02
C GLY A 262 5.10 -9.59 15.91
N SER A 263 3.91 -8.99 16.05
CA SER A 263 2.77 -9.13 15.13
C SER A 263 3.14 -8.95 13.65
N ASP A 264 2.34 -9.55 12.76
CA ASP A 264 2.36 -9.38 11.29
C ASP A 264 3.48 -10.15 10.54
N ALA A 265 4.39 -10.81 11.27
CA ALA A 265 5.48 -11.61 10.70
C ALA A 265 5.07 -13.08 10.54
N ILE A 266 3.98 -13.37 9.82
CA ILE A 266 3.48 -14.74 9.57
C ILE A 266 4.09 -15.33 8.31
N GLY A 267 3.89 -14.69 7.15
CA GLY A 267 4.46 -15.09 5.86
C GLY A 267 5.95 -14.81 5.76
N GLY A 268 6.43 -13.87 6.57
CA GLY A 268 7.83 -13.48 6.62
C GLY A 268 8.05 -12.02 6.99
N VAL A 269 9.31 -11.58 6.82
CA VAL A 269 9.74 -10.20 7.08
C VAL A 269 10.53 -9.67 5.89
N VAL A 270 10.19 -8.48 5.43
CA VAL A 270 10.96 -7.71 4.45
C VAL A 270 11.62 -6.55 5.16
N ASN A 271 12.93 -6.57 5.29
CA ASN A 271 13.70 -5.49 5.91
C ASN A 271 14.52 -4.75 4.85
N ILE A 272 14.21 -3.48 4.67
CA ILE A 272 14.83 -2.62 3.66
C ILE A 272 15.91 -1.80 4.36
N HIS A 273 17.17 -2.05 4.01
CA HIS A 273 18.31 -1.33 4.54
C HIS A 273 18.61 -0.12 3.67
N LEU A 274 18.62 1.06 4.28
CA LEU A 274 18.96 2.31 3.63
C LEU A 274 20.39 2.73 4.00
N LYS A 275 21.10 3.33 3.06
CA LYS A 275 22.46 3.81 3.21
C LYS A 275 22.57 4.84 4.34
N ARG A 276 23.48 4.62 5.25
CA ARG A 276 23.86 5.56 6.33
C ARG A 276 25.11 6.35 6.00
N ARG A 277 25.86 5.90 5.01
CA ARG A 277 27.05 6.55 4.47
C ARG A 277 26.99 6.53 2.94
N LEU A 278 27.44 7.59 2.32
CA LEU A 278 27.53 7.72 0.88
C LEU A 278 28.86 8.37 0.54
N GLU A 279 29.74 7.62 -0.13
CA GLU A 279 31.11 8.06 -0.43
C GLU A 279 31.16 9.15 -1.50
N ALA A 280 30.23 9.12 -2.45
CA ALA A 280 30.14 10.07 -3.53
C ALA A 280 28.68 10.48 -3.79
N PRO A 281 28.40 11.76 -4.07
CA PRO A 281 27.07 12.18 -4.48
C PRO A 281 26.61 11.44 -5.74
N GLU A 282 25.32 11.12 -5.82
CA GLU A 282 24.77 10.40 -6.96
C GLU A 282 23.52 11.12 -7.48
N THR A 283 23.48 11.41 -8.78
CA THR A 283 22.30 11.94 -9.48
C THR A 283 21.84 10.91 -10.50
N ARG A 284 20.53 10.63 -10.57
CA ARG A 284 19.91 9.73 -11.54
C ARG A 284 18.77 10.41 -12.26
N LEU A 285 18.65 10.15 -13.54
CA LEU A 285 17.52 10.51 -14.39
C LEU A 285 17.08 9.27 -15.13
N ARG A 286 15.78 8.98 -15.12
CA ARG A 286 15.17 7.87 -15.84
C ARG A 286 13.95 8.35 -16.61
N VAL A 287 13.82 7.88 -17.84
CA VAL A 287 12.63 8.04 -18.68
C VAL A 287 12.26 6.67 -19.24
N GLY A 288 10.97 6.37 -19.25
CA GLY A 288 10.46 5.09 -19.77
C GLY A 288 9.10 5.26 -20.44
N LEU A 289 8.74 4.28 -21.25
CA LEU A 289 7.46 4.21 -21.93
C LEU A 289 7.08 2.76 -22.26
N ALA A 290 5.78 2.46 -22.36
CA ALA A 290 5.30 1.23 -22.97
C ALA A 290 5.22 1.42 -24.50
N THR A 291 5.61 0.38 -25.27
CA THR A 291 5.65 0.49 -26.76
C THR A 291 4.25 0.58 -27.36
N ASP A 292 3.26 0.04 -26.66
CA ASP A 292 1.85 0.02 -27.06
C ASP A 292 1.04 1.22 -26.52
N GLY A 293 1.77 2.24 -25.98
CA GLY A 293 1.20 3.48 -25.41
C GLY A 293 0.84 3.39 -23.94
N GLY A 294 0.63 4.54 -23.33
CA GLY A 294 0.33 4.68 -21.92
C GLY A 294 1.49 4.35 -20.98
N ALA A 295 1.31 4.57 -19.70
CA ALA A 295 2.26 4.27 -18.62
C ALA A 295 3.68 4.84 -18.82
N GLU A 296 3.83 5.99 -19.50
CA GLU A 296 5.10 6.70 -19.57
C GLU A 296 5.59 7.02 -18.16
N GLU A 297 6.90 7.02 -17.98
CA GLU A 297 7.51 7.32 -16.69
C GLU A 297 8.65 8.32 -16.78
N PHE A 298 8.78 9.13 -15.75
CA PHE A 298 9.91 10.02 -15.51
C PHE A 298 10.33 9.94 -14.04
N GLN A 299 11.63 9.77 -13.79
CA GLN A 299 12.18 9.79 -12.44
C GLN A 299 13.47 10.61 -12.40
N ALA A 300 13.63 11.40 -11.35
CA ALA A 300 14.84 12.15 -11.06
C ALA A 300 15.17 11.99 -9.58
N SER A 301 16.41 11.65 -9.26
CA SER A 301 16.86 11.55 -7.88
C SER A 301 18.26 12.10 -7.69
N HIS A 302 18.52 12.65 -6.49
CA HIS A 302 19.83 13.07 -6.05
C HIS A 302 20.05 12.62 -4.61
N ALA A 303 21.22 12.03 -4.36
CA ALA A 303 21.66 11.64 -3.03
C ALA A 303 23.02 12.29 -2.75
N GLN A 304 23.18 12.91 -1.58
CA GLN A 304 24.37 13.59 -1.12
C GLN A 304 24.85 12.98 0.20
N GLY A 305 26.13 12.60 0.26
CA GLY A 305 26.83 12.24 1.48
C GLY A 305 27.74 13.35 1.97
N LEU A 306 27.86 13.49 3.28
CA LEU A 306 28.85 14.31 3.96
C LEU A 306 29.43 13.48 5.09
N SER A 307 30.75 13.26 5.08
CA SER A 307 31.47 12.51 6.10
C SER A 307 32.49 13.40 6.80
N TRP A 308 32.61 13.26 8.13
CA TRP A 308 33.61 13.90 8.96
C TRP A 308 34.18 12.87 9.95
N ALA A 309 35.24 13.24 10.69
CA ALA A 309 35.99 12.28 11.50
C ALA A 309 35.17 11.46 12.50
N SER A 310 34.02 11.95 12.94
CA SER A 310 33.15 11.31 13.95
C SER A 310 31.73 11.07 13.47
N GLY A 311 31.43 11.17 12.17
CA GLY A 311 30.07 10.96 11.72
C GLY A 311 29.83 11.11 10.24
N ASP A 312 28.63 10.75 9.84
CA ASP A 312 28.14 10.78 8.46
C ASP A 312 26.74 11.37 8.39
N LEU A 313 26.48 12.15 7.35
CA LEU A 313 25.15 12.62 6.99
C LEU A 313 24.85 12.19 5.56
N VAL A 314 23.70 11.59 5.34
CA VAL A 314 23.17 11.29 4.02
C VAL A 314 21.85 12.02 3.86
N ALA A 315 21.65 12.69 2.73
CA ALA A 315 20.38 13.28 2.33
C ALA A 315 20.06 12.88 0.90
N ALA A 316 18.83 12.48 0.62
CA ALA A 316 18.40 12.12 -0.72
C ALA A 316 16.98 12.59 -0.99
N TYR A 317 16.76 13.01 -2.23
CA TYR A 317 15.43 13.35 -2.74
C TYR A 317 15.20 12.65 -4.06
N GLU A 318 13.98 12.11 -4.23
CA GLU A 318 13.53 11.47 -5.46
C GLU A 318 12.16 12.00 -5.85
N TYR A 319 12.04 12.38 -7.10
CA TYR A 319 10.79 12.72 -7.76
C TYR A 319 10.49 11.64 -8.81
N GLY A 320 9.26 11.13 -8.82
CA GLY A 320 8.78 10.19 -9.82
C GLY A 320 7.41 10.61 -10.35
N ARG A 321 7.18 10.41 -11.65
CA ARG A 321 5.89 10.54 -12.28
C ARG A 321 5.67 9.38 -13.25
N ARG A 322 4.49 8.76 -13.18
CA ARG A 322 4.00 7.78 -14.16
C ARG A 322 2.63 8.26 -14.64
N TRP A 323 2.43 8.25 -15.94
CA TRP A 323 1.12 8.50 -16.54
C TRP A 323 0.25 7.25 -16.42
N GLY A 324 -1.07 7.44 -16.49
CA GLY A 324 -2.03 6.33 -16.41
C GLY A 324 -1.97 5.42 -17.62
N LEU A 325 -2.57 4.25 -17.50
CA LEU A 325 -2.85 3.34 -18.60
C LEU A 325 -4.35 3.11 -18.67
N GLN A 326 -4.98 3.49 -19.80
CA GLN A 326 -6.41 3.30 -20.01
C GLN A 326 -6.72 1.86 -20.43
N ALA A 327 -7.92 1.39 -20.07
CA ALA A 327 -8.37 0.05 -20.46
C ALA A 327 -8.38 -0.15 -21.99
N GLU A 328 -8.70 0.89 -22.73
CA GLU A 328 -8.81 0.89 -24.20
C GLU A 328 -7.46 0.74 -24.92
N GLU A 329 -6.34 0.98 -24.20
CA GLU A 329 -4.98 0.89 -24.75
C GLU A 329 -4.44 -0.55 -24.80
N ARG A 330 -5.19 -1.53 -24.27
CA ARG A 330 -4.81 -2.96 -24.27
C ARG A 330 -5.96 -3.83 -24.74
N GLU A 331 -5.69 -4.73 -25.68
CA GLU A 331 -6.71 -5.61 -26.25
C GLU A 331 -7.44 -6.43 -25.18
N VAL A 332 -6.73 -6.96 -24.21
CA VAL A 332 -7.28 -7.79 -23.11
C VAL A 332 -8.16 -7.02 -22.12
N THR A 333 -8.21 -5.68 -22.20
CA THR A 333 -9.01 -4.82 -21.31
C THR A 333 -9.91 -3.82 -22.03
N ALA A 334 -9.76 -3.67 -23.36
CA ALA A 334 -10.47 -2.65 -24.14
C ALA A 334 -11.99 -2.82 -24.09
N THR A 335 -12.45 -4.06 -24.01
CA THR A 335 -13.87 -4.37 -23.97
C THR A 335 -14.17 -5.52 -23.02
N SER A 336 -15.35 -5.47 -22.39
CA SER A 336 -15.90 -6.61 -21.66
C SER A 336 -16.62 -7.62 -22.57
N ASP A 337 -16.66 -7.41 -23.87
CA ASP A 337 -17.03 -8.43 -24.86
C ASP A 337 -15.81 -9.25 -25.23
N LEU A 338 -15.57 -10.35 -24.51
CA LEU A 338 -14.39 -11.19 -24.68
C LEU A 338 -14.51 -12.25 -25.78
N ARG A 339 -15.59 -12.24 -26.58
CA ARG A 339 -15.84 -13.25 -27.62
C ARG A 339 -14.80 -13.22 -28.74
N SER A 340 -14.21 -12.07 -29.03
CA SER A 340 -13.09 -11.93 -29.97
C SER A 340 -11.82 -12.66 -29.52
N LEU A 341 -11.65 -12.83 -28.21
CA LEU A 341 -10.53 -13.54 -27.58
C LEU A 341 -10.88 -15.01 -27.27
N GLY A 342 -12.08 -15.50 -27.65
CA GLY A 342 -12.52 -16.85 -27.37
C GLY A 342 -13.32 -17.03 -26.08
N GLY A 343 -13.63 -15.95 -25.38
CA GLY A 343 -14.39 -15.91 -24.14
C GLY A 343 -15.89 -15.65 -24.33
N THR A 344 -16.51 -15.05 -23.33
CA THR A 344 -17.93 -14.73 -23.28
C THR A 344 -18.17 -13.22 -23.35
N ASP A 345 -19.43 -12.83 -23.64
CA ASP A 345 -19.85 -11.43 -23.55
C ASP A 345 -20.13 -11.09 -22.08
N ARG A 346 -19.24 -10.35 -21.44
CA ARG A 346 -19.32 -9.90 -20.04
C ARG A 346 -19.86 -8.48 -19.91
N ARG A 347 -20.31 -7.85 -21.01
CA ARG A 347 -20.90 -6.51 -20.95
C ARG A 347 -22.10 -6.51 -20.03
N THR A 348 -22.30 -5.40 -19.33
CA THR A 348 -23.42 -5.26 -18.42
C THR A 348 -24.70 -4.89 -19.15
N PHE A 349 -25.83 -5.35 -18.63
CA PHE A 349 -27.15 -4.91 -19.06
C PHE A 349 -27.62 -3.60 -18.36
N TYR A 350 -26.83 -3.03 -17.49
CA TYR A 350 -26.97 -1.62 -17.12
C TYR A 350 -26.39 -0.80 -18.26
N SER A 351 -27.25 -0.17 -19.03
CA SER A 351 -26.87 0.40 -20.32
C SER A 351 -27.54 1.75 -20.57
N HIS A 352 -27.02 2.40 -21.57
CA HIS A 352 -27.59 3.61 -22.15
C HIS A 352 -27.84 3.38 -23.66
N PRO A 353 -29.12 3.52 -24.16
CA PRO A 353 -30.34 3.73 -23.40
C PRO A 353 -30.71 2.54 -22.48
N ALA A 354 -31.66 2.80 -21.58
CA ALA A 354 -31.97 1.90 -20.46
C ALA A 354 -32.53 0.52 -20.89
N ASN A 355 -32.40 -0.42 -19.94
CA ASN A 355 -33.23 -1.63 -19.91
C ASN A 355 -34.28 -1.56 -18.79
N LEU A 356 -35.47 -2.05 -19.06
CA LEU A 356 -36.51 -2.27 -18.06
C LEU A 356 -36.33 -3.66 -17.46
N LEU A 357 -36.13 -3.69 -16.15
CA LEU A 357 -35.79 -4.87 -15.41
C LEU A 357 -37.01 -5.53 -14.79
N VAL A 358 -37.02 -6.85 -14.79
CA VAL A 358 -37.98 -7.70 -14.10
C VAL A 358 -37.21 -8.54 -13.10
N PHE A 359 -37.69 -8.56 -11.86
CA PHE A 359 -37.10 -9.41 -10.83
C PHE A 359 -37.52 -10.87 -11.06
N ASP A 360 -36.56 -11.74 -11.30
CA ASP A 360 -36.78 -13.18 -11.40
C ASP A 360 -36.65 -13.79 -10.02
N ALA A 361 -37.78 -14.11 -9.42
CA ALA A 361 -37.80 -14.66 -8.06
C ALA A 361 -37.15 -16.06 -7.95
N SER A 362 -37.08 -16.80 -9.06
CA SER A 362 -36.43 -18.13 -9.04
C SER A 362 -34.91 -18.07 -9.05
N ALA A 363 -34.38 -17.02 -9.72
CA ALA A 363 -32.95 -16.75 -9.76
C ALA A 363 -32.50 -15.80 -8.62
N GLY A 364 -33.43 -15.13 -7.93
CA GLY A 364 -33.12 -14.10 -6.95
C GLY A 364 -32.44 -12.85 -7.54
N ALA A 365 -32.61 -12.60 -8.85
CA ALA A 365 -31.87 -11.59 -9.58
C ALA A 365 -32.75 -10.82 -10.57
N TYR A 366 -32.31 -9.62 -10.95
CA TYR A 366 -32.92 -8.91 -12.05
C TYR A 366 -32.50 -9.47 -13.40
N ARG A 367 -33.44 -9.53 -14.34
CA ARG A 367 -33.20 -9.80 -15.76
C ARG A 367 -33.87 -8.73 -16.61
N VAL A 368 -33.39 -8.56 -17.82
CA VAL A 368 -33.98 -7.63 -18.77
C VAL A 368 -35.33 -8.19 -19.25
N GLY A 369 -36.38 -7.42 -19.04
CA GLY A 369 -37.71 -7.70 -19.59
C GLY A 369 -37.94 -7.04 -20.96
N TRP A 370 -37.54 -5.79 -21.05
CA TRP A 370 -37.61 -4.98 -22.26
C TRP A 370 -36.41 -4.06 -22.36
N SER A 371 -35.97 -3.76 -23.56
CA SER A 371 -34.94 -2.77 -23.85
C SER A 371 -35.52 -1.55 -24.54
N VAL A 372 -35.05 -0.40 -24.16
CA VAL A 372 -35.38 0.85 -24.85
C VAL A 372 -34.68 0.85 -26.21
N PRO A 373 -35.32 1.16 -27.34
CA PRO A 373 -34.70 1.17 -28.65
C PRO A 373 -33.57 2.25 -28.68
N PRO A 374 -32.42 1.93 -29.25
CA PRO A 374 -31.33 2.90 -29.41
C PRO A 374 -31.59 3.90 -30.54
N GLY A 375 -30.83 5.01 -30.57
CA GLY A 375 -30.87 6.01 -31.64
C GLY A 375 -32.09 6.94 -31.61
N GLN A 376 -32.69 7.18 -30.43
CA GLN A 376 -33.86 8.06 -30.26
C GLN A 376 -33.80 8.80 -28.92
N ASN A 377 -34.56 9.86 -28.76
CA ASN A 377 -34.50 10.79 -27.62
C ASN A 377 -35.51 10.52 -26.49
N GLY A 378 -36.20 9.38 -26.49
CA GLY A 378 -37.19 9.02 -25.47
C GLY A 378 -38.53 9.75 -25.58
N VAL A 379 -38.72 10.66 -26.54
CA VAL A 379 -39.97 11.42 -26.74
C VAL A 379 -40.85 10.72 -27.76
N GLY A 380 -42.12 10.47 -27.39
CA GLY A 380 -43.08 9.85 -28.27
C GLY A 380 -42.94 8.34 -28.46
N LEU A 381 -42.19 7.67 -27.61
CA LEU A 381 -42.13 6.20 -27.54
C LEU A 381 -43.53 5.63 -27.29
N ARG A 382 -43.78 4.48 -27.87
CA ARG A 382 -45.02 3.72 -27.71
C ARG A 382 -44.70 2.33 -27.10
N PRO A 383 -45.63 1.68 -26.43
CA PRO A 383 -45.43 0.36 -25.83
C PRO A 383 -44.84 -0.70 -26.76
N GLN A 384 -45.23 -0.70 -28.04
CA GLN A 384 -44.75 -1.63 -29.06
C GLN A 384 -43.35 -1.33 -29.59
N ASP A 385 -42.79 -0.17 -29.28
CA ASP A 385 -41.42 0.19 -29.74
C ASP A 385 -40.31 -0.49 -28.88
N PHE A 386 -40.67 -0.97 -27.68
CA PHE A 386 -39.73 -1.66 -26.82
C PHE A 386 -39.33 -3.03 -27.35
N ILE A 387 -38.05 -3.37 -27.23
CA ILE A 387 -37.46 -4.60 -27.74
C ILE A 387 -37.54 -5.70 -26.66
N ILE A 388 -38.02 -6.89 -27.06
CA ILE A 388 -38.11 -8.06 -26.17
C ILE A 388 -36.98 -9.04 -26.54
N GLY A 389 -36.27 -9.60 -25.53
CA GLY A 389 -35.32 -10.67 -25.72
C GLY A 389 -33.93 -10.25 -26.29
N ALA A 390 -33.71 -8.94 -26.48
CA ALA A 390 -32.41 -8.41 -26.90
C ALA A 390 -32.03 -7.23 -25.97
N PRO A 391 -31.23 -7.46 -24.92
CA PRO A 391 -30.81 -6.40 -24.00
C PRO A 391 -29.85 -5.41 -24.67
N ASN A 392 -29.97 -4.14 -24.33
CA ASN A 392 -28.88 -3.21 -24.54
C ASN A 392 -27.73 -3.59 -23.62
N LEU A 393 -26.53 -3.65 -24.16
CA LEU A 393 -25.32 -4.04 -23.44
C LEU A 393 -24.29 -2.93 -23.49
N GLU A 394 -23.63 -2.68 -22.38
CA GLU A 394 -22.65 -1.62 -22.21
C GLU A 394 -21.27 -2.17 -21.89
N ASN A 395 -20.23 -1.59 -22.52
CA ASN A 395 -18.84 -1.87 -22.17
C ASN A 395 -18.46 -1.10 -20.89
N GLN A 396 -18.48 -1.79 -19.77
CA GLN A 396 -18.14 -1.21 -18.47
C GLN A 396 -16.65 -0.83 -18.31
N ARG A 397 -15.80 -1.11 -19.28
CA ARG A 397 -14.38 -0.72 -19.25
C ARG A 397 -14.13 0.62 -19.94
N GLN A 398 -15.05 1.12 -20.70
CA GLN A 398 -14.89 2.34 -21.48
C GLN A 398 -14.55 3.54 -20.58
N GLY A 399 -13.48 4.27 -20.94
CA GLY A 399 -12.98 5.43 -20.24
C GLY A 399 -12.41 5.16 -18.85
N GLY A 400 -12.25 3.89 -18.46
CA GLY A 400 -11.61 3.50 -17.19
C GLY A 400 -10.11 3.26 -17.34
N ASP A 401 -9.37 3.52 -16.26
CA ASP A 401 -7.94 3.22 -16.19
C ASP A 401 -7.69 1.81 -15.66
N ILE A 402 -6.62 1.15 -16.11
CA ILE A 402 -6.07 -0.08 -15.54
C ILE A 402 -4.83 0.18 -14.67
N LEU A 403 -4.17 1.33 -14.87
CA LEU A 403 -3.17 1.86 -13.95
C LEU A 403 -3.42 3.34 -13.68
N PRO A 404 -3.32 3.79 -12.43
CA PRO A 404 -3.47 5.20 -12.10
C PRO A 404 -2.30 6.03 -12.63
N GLN A 405 -2.59 7.30 -12.97
CA GLN A 405 -1.53 8.30 -13.00
C GLN A 405 -0.99 8.49 -11.59
N GLU A 406 0.32 8.59 -11.43
CA GLU A 406 0.97 8.72 -10.14
C GLU A 406 2.09 9.76 -10.15
N THR A 407 2.19 10.55 -9.06
CA THR A 407 3.33 11.44 -8.79
C THR A 407 3.85 11.18 -7.39
N ARG A 408 5.17 11.02 -7.23
CA ARG A 408 5.83 10.70 -5.97
C ARG A 408 6.92 11.72 -5.63
N HIS A 409 7.05 12.01 -4.34
CA HIS A 409 8.11 12.79 -3.74
C HIS A 409 8.65 12.03 -2.53
N ASN A 410 9.90 11.59 -2.58
CA ASN A 410 10.55 10.83 -1.52
C ASN A 410 11.72 11.64 -0.98
N LEU A 411 11.79 11.84 0.33
CA LEU A 411 12.91 12.46 1.02
C LEU A 411 13.44 11.52 2.10
N TYR A 412 14.75 11.38 2.17
CA TYR A 412 15.47 10.64 3.20
C TYR A 412 16.60 11.45 3.75
N VAL A 413 16.77 11.43 5.07
CA VAL A 413 17.92 12.01 5.78
C VAL A 413 18.36 11.04 6.87
N SER A 414 19.65 10.75 6.94
CA SER A 414 20.28 9.94 7.99
C SER A 414 21.50 10.64 8.53
N LEU A 415 21.63 10.65 9.86
CA LEU A 415 22.76 11.19 10.60
C LEU A 415 23.32 10.10 11.50
N THR A 416 24.59 9.85 11.36
CA THR A 416 25.38 8.99 12.28
C THR A 416 26.44 9.87 12.93
N GLN A 417 26.55 9.85 14.28
CA GLN A 417 27.49 10.67 15.02
C GLN A 417 28.06 9.89 16.20
N ASP A 418 29.37 9.67 16.21
CA ASP A 418 30.08 9.14 17.38
C ASP A 418 30.18 10.20 18.47
N LEU A 419 29.69 9.87 19.67
CA LEU A 419 29.70 10.71 20.86
C LEU A 419 30.82 10.28 21.84
N GLY A 420 31.99 9.91 21.29
CA GLY A 420 33.13 9.32 21.96
C GLY A 420 33.32 7.89 21.53
N ASP A 421 34.19 7.14 22.24
CA ASP A 421 34.68 5.82 21.81
C ASP A 421 33.68 4.68 21.96
N ARG A 422 32.55 4.91 22.65
CA ARG A 422 31.60 3.85 23.03
C ARG A 422 30.13 4.17 22.74
N VAL A 423 29.84 5.36 22.31
CA VAL A 423 28.44 5.78 22.08
C VAL A 423 28.31 6.38 20.70
N ARG A 424 27.40 5.84 19.92
CA ARG A 424 27.04 6.34 18.60
C ARG A 424 25.59 6.76 18.61
N PHE A 425 25.32 7.97 18.13
CA PHE A 425 23.98 8.49 17.87
C PHE A 425 23.58 8.17 16.43
N LEU A 426 22.33 7.72 16.26
CA LEU A 426 21.69 7.49 14.97
C LEU A 426 20.42 8.32 14.88
N GLY A 427 20.30 9.13 13.85
CA GLY A 427 19.10 9.90 13.53
C GLY A 427 18.60 9.56 12.12
N GLU A 428 17.31 9.42 11.93
CA GLU A 428 16.72 9.11 10.63
C GLU A 428 15.40 9.85 10.46
N ALA A 429 15.21 10.45 9.26
CA ALA A 429 13.94 11.05 8.86
C ALA A 429 13.61 10.63 7.44
N ARG A 430 12.36 10.22 7.22
CA ARG A 430 11.81 9.84 5.92
C ARG A 430 10.49 10.56 5.71
N TYR A 431 10.32 11.16 4.55
CA TYR A 431 9.04 11.71 4.12
C TYR A 431 8.74 11.23 2.71
N ASN A 432 7.53 10.74 2.52
CA ASN A 432 6.99 10.40 1.21
C ASN A 432 5.65 11.09 1.03
N ARG A 433 5.41 11.55 -0.20
CA ARG A 433 4.08 11.93 -0.67
C ARG A 433 3.85 11.30 -2.03
N ARG A 434 2.75 10.60 -2.16
CA ARG A 434 2.26 10.04 -3.40
C ARG A 434 0.86 10.58 -3.68
N ASP A 435 0.70 11.20 -4.84
CA ASP A 435 -0.58 11.60 -5.40
C ASP A 435 -0.92 10.66 -6.55
N ASN A 436 -2.15 10.14 -6.60
CA ASN A 436 -2.64 9.32 -7.70
C ASN A 436 -3.99 9.84 -8.20
N VAL A 437 -4.25 9.65 -9.48
CA VAL A 437 -5.54 9.95 -10.11
C VAL A 437 -5.92 8.75 -10.98
N ILE A 438 -7.17 8.32 -10.85
CA ILE A 438 -7.69 7.18 -11.58
C ILE A 438 -9.11 7.44 -12.06
N ALA A 439 -9.36 7.16 -13.34
CA ALA A 439 -10.70 7.07 -13.89
C ALA A 439 -11.24 5.64 -13.67
N ARG A 440 -12.36 5.54 -12.96
CA ARG A 440 -13.07 4.27 -12.76
C ARG A 440 -14.20 4.20 -13.78
N PRO A 441 -14.70 3.00 -14.10
CA PRO A 441 -15.87 2.84 -14.97
C PRO A 441 -17.00 3.80 -14.61
N ALA A 442 -17.78 4.20 -15.61
CA ALA A 442 -18.94 5.05 -15.40
C ALA A 442 -19.90 4.43 -14.38
N PRO A 443 -20.52 5.24 -13.51
CA PRO A 443 -21.44 4.72 -12.50
C PRO A 443 -22.72 4.17 -13.15
N VAL A 444 -23.22 3.08 -12.56
CA VAL A 444 -24.50 2.49 -12.92
C VAL A 444 -25.51 2.64 -11.78
N SER A 445 -26.79 2.63 -12.08
CA SER A 445 -27.83 2.68 -11.05
C SER A 445 -29.06 1.86 -11.45
N VAL A 446 -29.76 1.36 -10.42
CA VAL A 446 -31.07 0.76 -10.54
C VAL A 446 -32.05 1.65 -9.80
N PHE A 447 -33.10 2.10 -10.48
CA PHE A 447 -34.13 2.98 -9.91
C PHE A 447 -35.50 2.67 -10.49
N THR A 448 -36.54 3.19 -9.86
CA THR A 448 -37.94 3.03 -10.34
C THR A 448 -38.39 4.29 -11.03
N VAL A 449 -38.93 4.16 -12.23
CA VAL A 449 -39.64 5.23 -12.94
C VAL A 449 -41.13 4.93 -12.99
N ASN A 450 -41.98 5.94 -12.81
CA ASN A 450 -43.42 5.79 -12.76
C ASN A 450 -44.13 6.90 -13.57
N GLN A 451 -45.45 6.89 -13.60
CA GLN A 451 -46.32 7.80 -14.38
C GLN A 451 -46.14 9.29 -14.04
N ARG A 452 -45.41 9.67 -12.97
CA ARG A 452 -45.12 11.09 -12.68
C ARG A 452 -44.05 11.63 -13.60
N ASN A 453 -43.19 10.74 -14.13
CA ASN A 453 -42.18 11.13 -15.10
C ASN A 453 -42.85 11.35 -16.46
N PRO A 454 -42.69 12.52 -17.09
CA PRO A 454 -43.35 12.84 -18.36
C PRO A 454 -42.92 11.98 -19.55
N PHE A 455 -41.77 11.31 -19.43
CA PHE A 455 -41.23 10.39 -20.43
C PHE A 455 -41.66 8.93 -20.21
N PHE A 456 -42.37 8.64 -19.12
CA PHE A 456 -42.75 7.28 -18.76
C PHE A 456 -43.62 6.61 -19.82
N VAL A 457 -43.16 5.47 -20.33
CA VAL A 457 -43.91 4.58 -21.21
C VAL A 457 -43.85 3.16 -20.68
N SER A 458 -44.97 2.47 -20.62
CA SER A 458 -45.05 1.09 -20.14
C SER A 458 -45.32 0.12 -21.29
N PRO A 459 -44.44 -0.85 -21.58
CA PRO A 459 -44.68 -1.86 -22.60
C PRO A 459 -45.76 -2.87 -22.23
N ASN A 460 -46.09 -3.02 -20.94
CA ASN A 460 -47.03 -4.01 -20.44
C ASN A 460 -48.23 -3.40 -19.65
N GLY A 461 -48.36 -2.07 -19.62
CA GLY A 461 -49.42 -1.38 -18.91
C GLY A 461 -49.21 -1.20 -17.41
N SER A 462 -48.04 -1.57 -16.86
CA SER A 462 -47.67 -1.34 -15.45
C SER A 462 -47.59 0.16 -15.16
N THR A 463 -47.85 0.57 -13.91
CA THR A 463 -47.77 1.98 -13.45
C THR A 463 -46.33 2.42 -13.11
N SER A 464 -45.41 1.47 -13.05
CA SER A 464 -43.99 1.74 -12.81
C SER A 464 -43.12 0.63 -13.38
N HIS A 465 -41.84 0.93 -13.65
CA HIS A 465 -40.83 -0.02 -14.06
C HIS A 465 -39.53 0.22 -13.28
N THR A 466 -38.83 -0.86 -12.96
CA THR A 466 -37.43 -0.80 -12.51
C THR A 466 -36.56 -0.66 -13.73
N VAL A 467 -35.63 0.28 -13.69
CA VAL A 467 -34.70 0.64 -14.78
C VAL A 467 -33.28 0.34 -14.37
N GLY A 468 -32.56 -0.36 -15.22
CA GLY A 468 -31.12 -0.48 -15.13
C GLY A 468 -30.45 0.51 -16.11
N TYR A 469 -29.58 1.38 -15.60
CA TYR A 469 -29.01 2.49 -16.36
C TYR A 469 -27.53 2.65 -16.13
N ALA A 470 -26.77 2.94 -17.18
CA ALA A 470 -25.38 3.37 -17.12
C ALA A 470 -25.28 4.85 -17.51
N PHE A 471 -24.47 5.62 -16.79
CA PHE A 471 -24.30 7.06 -16.99
C PHE A 471 -23.01 7.38 -17.78
N SER A 472 -22.61 6.50 -18.68
CA SER A 472 -21.35 6.56 -19.43
C SER A 472 -21.22 7.80 -20.31
N ASP A 473 -22.27 8.15 -21.06
CA ASP A 473 -22.25 9.28 -21.98
C ASP A 473 -22.55 10.61 -21.29
N GLU A 474 -23.32 10.59 -20.21
CA GLU A 474 -23.86 11.79 -19.57
C GLU A 474 -23.00 12.33 -18.44
N VAL A 475 -22.45 11.44 -17.60
CA VAL A 475 -21.61 11.77 -16.46
C VAL A 475 -20.17 11.32 -16.71
N GLY A 476 -20.01 10.25 -17.49
CA GLY A 476 -18.73 9.64 -17.80
C GLY A 476 -18.10 8.88 -16.62
N PRO A 477 -16.84 8.50 -16.75
CA PRO A 477 -16.10 7.80 -15.70
C PRO A 477 -16.08 8.58 -14.38
N SER A 478 -16.24 7.88 -13.27
CA SER A 478 -16.02 8.49 -11.96
C SER A 478 -14.53 8.73 -11.75
N LEU A 479 -14.17 9.89 -11.17
CA LEU A 479 -12.78 10.27 -10.92
C LEU A 479 -12.45 10.06 -9.46
N SER A 480 -11.37 9.32 -9.20
CA SER A 480 -10.85 9.12 -7.85
C SER A 480 -9.44 9.69 -7.78
N ASP A 481 -9.24 10.72 -6.97
CA ASP A 481 -7.93 11.21 -6.60
C ASP A 481 -7.57 10.72 -5.20
N GLY A 482 -6.33 10.24 -5.07
CA GLY A 482 -5.77 9.72 -3.85
C GLY A 482 -4.49 10.43 -3.47
N ARG A 483 -4.26 10.58 -2.17
CA ARG A 483 -2.99 11.04 -1.63
C ARG A 483 -2.60 10.21 -0.43
N ALA A 484 -1.38 9.68 -0.45
CA ALA A 484 -0.73 9.07 0.70
C ALA A 484 0.48 9.93 1.11
N GLU A 485 0.56 10.27 2.40
CA GLU A 485 1.66 11.02 3.00
C GLU A 485 2.23 10.19 4.15
N SER A 486 3.51 9.83 4.09
CA SER A 486 4.23 9.05 5.09
C SER A 486 5.35 9.85 5.71
N LEU A 487 5.44 9.85 7.04
CA LEU A 487 6.55 10.44 7.80
C LEU A 487 7.09 9.42 8.79
N GLY A 488 8.34 9.02 8.60
CA GLY A 488 9.09 8.19 9.53
C GLY A 488 10.20 8.99 10.20
N LEU A 489 10.25 8.95 11.52
CA LEU A 489 11.31 9.56 12.31
C LEU A 489 11.88 8.52 13.26
N ALA A 490 13.19 8.47 13.43
CA ALA A 490 13.82 7.66 14.45
C ALA A 490 15.07 8.34 15.00
N ALA A 491 15.32 8.16 16.29
CA ALA A 491 16.55 8.59 16.94
C ALA A 491 16.95 7.54 17.99
N GLY A 492 18.23 7.22 18.07
CA GLY A 492 18.71 6.20 18.98
C GLY A 492 20.18 6.31 19.28
N LEU A 493 20.61 5.46 20.21
CA LEU A 493 21.98 5.31 20.66
C LEU A 493 22.38 3.85 20.52
N GLU A 494 23.56 3.60 19.95
CA GLU A 494 24.32 2.36 20.07
C GLU A 494 25.41 2.58 21.12
N ILE A 495 25.51 1.66 22.07
CA ILE A 495 26.39 1.82 23.23
C ILE A 495 27.22 0.53 23.38
N ASP A 496 28.52 0.63 23.21
CA ASP A 496 29.44 -0.48 23.46
C ASP A 496 29.62 -0.63 24.99
N LEU A 497 29.20 -1.76 25.49
CA LEU A 497 29.26 -2.14 26.89
C LEU A 497 30.49 -3.04 27.16
N PRO A 498 30.93 -3.19 28.42
CA PRO A 498 32.00 -4.11 28.77
C PRO A 498 31.73 -5.56 28.34
N GLN A 499 32.79 -6.35 28.18
CA GLN A 499 32.73 -7.79 27.87
C GLN A 499 32.11 -8.13 26.51
N GLY A 500 32.20 -7.23 25.50
CA GLY A 500 31.66 -7.48 24.17
C GLY A 500 30.14 -7.34 24.04
N TRP A 501 29.46 -6.82 25.08
CA TRP A 501 28.04 -6.47 24.99
C TRP A 501 27.86 -5.14 24.26
N ARG A 502 26.73 -5.01 23.57
CA ARG A 502 26.29 -3.74 22.99
C ARG A 502 24.79 -3.54 23.27
N ALA A 503 24.42 -2.32 23.57
CA ALA A 503 23.04 -1.93 23.74
C ALA A 503 22.59 -1.00 22.61
N ASP A 504 21.36 -1.19 22.12
CA ASP A 504 20.65 -0.30 21.20
C ASP A 504 19.42 0.22 21.89
N ILE A 505 19.27 1.52 21.93
CA ILE A 505 18.10 2.18 22.50
C ILE A 505 17.59 3.18 21.47
N TYR A 506 16.33 3.06 21.05
CA TYR A 506 15.77 4.03 20.11
C TYR A 506 14.32 4.38 20.40
N GLY A 507 13.94 5.58 19.97
CA GLY A 507 12.56 6.01 19.79
C GLY A 507 12.25 6.17 18.30
N ALA A 508 11.09 5.73 17.85
CA ALA A 508 10.64 5.88 16.47
C ALA A 508 9.18 6.30 16.39
N SER A 509 8.85 7.06 15.34
CA SER A 509 7.49 7.45 14.99
C SER A 509 7.26 7.21 13.51
N ALA A 510 6.19 6.49 13.17
CA ALA A 510 5.69 6.36 11.81
C ALA A 510 4.28 6.93 11.75
N LEU A 511 4.06 7.88 10.85
CA LEU A 511 2.76 8.51 10.57
C LEU A 511 2.42 8.27 9.11
N GLU A 512 1.21 7.79 8.86
CA GLU A 512 0.66 7.62 7.54
C GLU A 512 -0.68 8.36 7.45
N ILE A 513 -0.86 9.18 6.42
CA ILE A 513 -2.10 9.91 6.16
C ILE A 513 -2.56 9.59 4.75
N GLY A 514 -3.67 8.85 4.64
CA GLY A 514 -4.37 8.60 3.40
C GLY A 514 -5.52 9.57 3.19
N ARG A 515 -5.68 10.10 1.98
CA ARG A 515 -6.85 10.85 1.56
C ARG A 515 -7.31 10.30 0.22
N ARG A 516 -8.61 10.11 0.07
CA ARG A 516 -9.25 9.74 -1.19
C ARG A 516 -10.47 10.60 -1.40
N ASN A 517 -10.62 11.12 -2.59
CA ASN A 517 -11.80 11.81 -3.05
C ASN A 517 -12.29 11.14 -4.32
N THR A 518 -13.53 10.66 -4.33
CA THR A 518 -14.17 10.10 -5.53
C THR A 518 -15.34 10.98 -5.88
N GLU A 519 -15.32 11.54 -7.07
CA GLU A 519 -16.33 12.45 -7.60
C GLU A 519 -17.06 11.82 -8.79
N ARG A 520 -18.09 12.48 -9.29
CA ARG A 520 -18.98 12.01 -10.36
C ARG A 520 -19.65 10.68 -9.99
N LEU A 521 -20.03 10.52 -8.73
CA LEU A 521 -20.85 9.41 -8.29
C LEU A 521 -22.33 9.78 -8.47
N ILE A 522 -23.14 8.77 -8.75
CA ILE A 522 -24.58 8.94 -8.81
C ILE A 522 -25.14 8.93 -7.39
N ASN A 523 -25.89 9.99 -7.05
CA ASN A 523 -26.65 10.02 -5.81
C ASN A 523 -28.04 9.42 -6.04
N SER A 524 -28.34 8.32 -5.36
CA SER A 524 -29.61 7.59 -5.55
C SER A 524 -30.84 8.41 -5.13
N HIS A 525 -30.73 9.28 -4.14
CA HIS A 525 -31.80 10.20 -3.76
C HIS A 525 -32.10 11.21 -4.90
N PHE A 526 -31.04 11.78 -5.47
CA PHE A 526 -31.15 12.76 -6.55
C PHE A 526 -31.70 12.14 -7.84
N VAL A 527 -31.34 10.90 -8.16
CA VAL A 527 -31.95 10.16 -9.27
C VAL A 527 -33.43 9.94 -9.01
N ASN A 528 -33.82 9.47 -7.81
CA ASN A 528 -35.20 9.22 -7.47
C ASN A 528 -36.05 10.50 -7.49
N GLU A 529 -35.52 11.64 -7.10
CA GLU A 529 -36.12 12.94 -7.21
C GLU A 529 -36.24 13.37 -8.69
N ALA A 530 -35.18 13.29 -9.45
CA ALA A 530 -35.12 13.69 -10.86
C ALA A 530 -36.02 12.84 -11.76
N VAL A 531 -36.26 11.57 -11.45
CA VAL A 531 -37.23 10.73 -12.17
C VAL A 531 -38.67 10.92 -11.65
N GLY A 532 -38.91 11.67 -10.57
CA GLY A 532 -40.25 11.86 -9.94
C GLY A 532 -40.69 10.64 -9.13
N ALA A 533 -39.80 9.71 -8.77
CA ALA A 533 -40.14 8.56 -7.93
C ALA A 533 -40.47 8.99 -6.50
N ILE A 534 -39.77 10.00 -5.99
CA ILE A 534 -40.08 10.68 -4.71
C ILE A 534 -40.58 12.10 -4.96
N ALA A 535 -41.16 12.74 -3.94
CA ALA A 535 -41.55 14.13 -4.00
C ALA A 535 -40.31 15.04 -4.03
N ASP A 536 -40.52 16.27 -4.57
CA ASP A 536 -39.52 17.34 -4.53
C ASP A 536 -39.04 17.60 -3.08
N ASP A 537 -37.77 17.50 -2.82
CA ASP A 537 -37.19 17.59 -1.46
C ASP A 537 -36.74 19.03 -1.19
N PRO A 538 -37.33 19.75 -0.23
CA PRO A 538 -37.00 21.14 0.06
C PRO A 538 -35.58 21.36 0.57
N ARG A 539 -34.84 20.29 0.85
CA ARG A 539 -33.43 20.34 1.26
C ARG A 539 -32.43 20.35 0.08
N THR A 540 -32.94 20.08 -1.14
CA THR A 540 -32.16 20.20 -2.38
C THR A 540 -32.48 21.53 -3.08
N ALA A 541 -31.55 21.97 -3.93
CA ALA A 541 -31.77 23.16 -4.76
C ALA A 541 -32.41 22.85 -6.13
N TYR A 542 -32.78 21.60 -6.35
CA TYR A 542 -33.30 21.08 -7.61
C TYR A 542 -34.83 20.80 -7.50
N SER A 543 -35.56 21.06 -8.58
CA SER A 543 -36.96 20.68 -8.70
C SER A 543 -37.22 20.11 -10.09
N PRO A 544 -37.72 18.86 -10.23
CA PRO A 544 -38.01 18.29 -11.54
C PRO A 544 -38.97 19.12 -12.38
N ALA A 545 -39.88 19.84 -11.73
CA ALA A 545 -40.88 20.69 -12.43
C ALA A 545 -40.26 21.95 -13.05
N VAL A 546 -39.13 22.45 -12.52
CA VAL A 546 -38.44 23.67 -12.95
C VAL A 546 -37.20 23.34 -13.79
N ASP A 547 -36.37 22.40 -13.29
CA ASP A 547 -35.06 22.08 -13.85
C ASP A 547 -35.10 20.94 -14.88
N GLY A 548 -36.25 20.25 -14.99
CA GLY A 548 -36.53 19.15 -15.91
C GLY A 548 -36.43 17.77 -15.25
N TYR A 549 -37.20 16.82 -15.79
CA TYR A 549 -37.14 15.42 -15.35
C TYR A 549 -35.98 14.68 -16.03
N PHE A 550 -35.37 13.74 -15.33
CA PHE A 550 -34.43 12.79 -15.95
C PHE A 550 -35.19 11.82 -16.85
N ASN A 551 -34.74 11.71 -18.11
CA ASN A 551 -35.33 10.84 -19.13
C ASN A 551 -34.43 9.59 -19.34
N PRO A 552 -34.75 8.42 -18.77
CA PRO A 552 -33.95 7.19 -18.98
C PRO A 552 -34.32 6.46 -20.29
N PHE A 553 -35.26 6.94 -21.05
CA PHE A 553 -35.76 6.31 -22.27
C PHE A 553 -35.16 6.86 -23.57
N GLY A 554 -34.16 7.75 -23.46
CA GLY A 554 -33.49 8.33 -24.59
C GLY A 554 -32.00 8.13 -24.53
N ASP A 555 -31.29 8.39 -25.65
CA ASP A 555 -29.85 8.44 -25.69
C ASP A 555 -29.30 9.69 -24.95
N GLY A 556 -28.04 9.76 -24.60
CA GLY A 556 -27.41 10.73 -23.71
C GLY A 556 -27.69 12.21 -23.97
N ALA A 557 -27.94 12.61 -25.22
CA ALA A 557 -28.33 13.95 -25.59
C ALA A 557 -29.80 14.31 -25.19
N ALA A 558 -30.54 13.35 -24.66
CA ALA A 558 -31.95 13.55 -24.24
C ALA A 558 -32.09 14.28 -22.90
N ASN A 559 -31.03 14.40 -22.12
CA ASN A 559 -31.05 14.97 -20.78
C ASN A 559 -30.34 16.33 -20.73
N GLY A 560 -30.92 17.28 -20.04
CA GLY A 560 -30.38 18.63 -19.89
C GLY A 560 -29.22 18.68 -18.89
N PRO A 561 -28.30 19.66 -19.02
CA PRO A 561 -27.13 19.76 -18.14
C PRO A 561 -27.50 20.00 -16.67
N ALA A 562 -28.61 20.61 -16.34
CA ALA A 562 -29.05 20.86 -14.97
C ALA A 562 -29.35 19.53 -14.24
N VAL A 563 -30.13 18.64 -14.84
CA VAL A 563 -30.45 17.33 -14.25
C VAL A 563 -29.20 16.44 -14.17
N LEU A 564 -28.36 16.43 -15.20
CA LEU A 564 -27.11 15.62 -15.20
C LEU A 564 -26.11 16.09 -14.14
N SER A 565 -25.91 17.40 -14.00
CA SER A 565 -25.09 17.98 -12.95
C SER A 565 -25.62 17.66 -11.56
N TYR A 566 -26.92 17.63 -11.38
CA TYR A 566 -27.55 17.31 -10.12
C TYR A 566 -27.34 15.83 -9.74
N ILE A 567 -27.77 14.90 -10.59
CA ILE A 567 -27.65 13.47 -10.29
C ILE A 567 -26.22 12.97 -10.16
N GLY A 568 -25.28 13.54 -10.95
CA GLY A 568 -23.86 13.22 -10.96
C GLY A 568 -23.02 14.00 -9.93
N SER A 569 -23.63 14.78 -9.04
CA SER A 569 -22.94 15.57 -8.00
C SER A 569 -22.52 14.74 -6.78
N GLY A 570 -22.81 13.45 -6.79
CA GLY A 570 -22.44 12.53 -5.72
C GLY A 570 -20.91 12.44 -5.54
N TYR A 571 -20.47 12.29 -4.30
CA TYR A 571 -19.06 12.12 -3.96
C TYR A 571 -18.85 11.29 -2.69
N THR A 572 -17.66 10.74 -2.55
CA THR A 572 -17.15 10.15 -1.31
C THR A 572 -15.76 10.66 -1.03
N ARG A 573 -15.53 11.21 0.16
CA ARG A 573 -14.24 11.74 0.63
C ARG A 573 -13.82 10.98 1.87
N GLY A 574 -12.74 10.23 1.75
CA GLY A 574 -12.14 9.45 2.83
C GLY A 574 -10.84 10.07 3.32
N LYS A 575 -10.60 10.01 4.62
CA LYS A 575 -9.32 10.31 5.25
C LYS A 575 -9.02 9.26 6.30
N THR A 576 -7.83 8.69 6.24
CA THR A 576 -7.28 7.78 7.26
C THR A 576 -6.01 8.37 7.83
N GLN A 577 -5.77 8.13 9.11
CA GLN A 577 -4.51 8.46 9.74
C GLN A 577 -4.09 7.30 10.63
N SER A 578 -2.93 6.71 10.33
CA SER A 578 -2.27 5.68 11.12
C SER A 578 -1.03 6.26 11.77
N THR A 579 -0.81 5.98 13.05
CA THR A 579 0.38 6.43 13.79
C THR A 579 0.90 5.30 14.64
N VAL A 580 2.20 5.02 14.51
CA VAL A 580 2.92 4.04 15.34
C VAL A 580 4.04 4.78 16.05
N LEU A 581 4.03 4.77 17.37
CA LEU A 581 5.11 5.27 18.23
C LEU A 581 5.77 4.08 18.91
N THR A 582 7.08 3.95 18.79
CA THR A 582 7.85 2.83 19.36
C THR A 582 8.99 3.36 20.20
N PHE A 583 9.16 2.78 21.37
CA PHE A 583 10.40 2.81 22.15
C PHE A 583 10.92 1.39 22.27
N ASP A 584 12.20 1.20 21.98
CA ASP A 584 12.85 -0.11 21.98
C ASP A 584 14.21 0.00 22.69
N ALA A 585 14.51 -0.96 23.53
CA ALA A 585 15.80 -1.08 24.18
C ALA A 585 16.21 -2.55 24.19
N LYS A 586 17.32 -2.87 23.55
CA LYS A 586 17.88 -4.22 23.52
C LYS A 586 19.36 -4.20 23.82
N ALA A 587 19.87 -5.32 24.31
CA ALA A 587 21.30 -5.56 24.46
C ALA A 587 21.62 -6.98 24.00
N ASP A 588 22.75 -7.14 23.31
CA ASP A 588 23.25 -8.43 22.88
C ASP A 588 24.75 -8.58 23.16
N GLY A 589 25.17 -9.82 23.39
CA GLY A 589 26.58 -10.13 23.66
C GLY A 589 26.79 -11.57 24.11
N PRO A 590 28.05 -11.96 24.38
CA PRO A 590 28.41 -13.29 24.89
C PRO A 590 28.01 -13.43 26.37
N LEU A 591 27.44 -14.61 26.74
CA LEU A 591 27.14 -14.96 28.14
C LEU A 591 28.27 -15.72 28.80
N TRP A 592 28.74 -16.83 28.18
CA TRP A 592 29.92 -17.60 28.60
C TRP A 592 30.42 -18.46 27.44
N ASP A 593 31.66 -18.94 27.55
CA ASP A 593 32.30 -19.73 26.52
C ASP A 593 31.88 -21.20 26.67
N LEU A 594 31.33 -21.78 25.59
CA LEU A 594 31.14 -23.20 25.39
C LEU A 594 32.35 -23.77 24.64
N PRO A 595 32.56 -25.12 24.63
CA PRO A 595 33.67 -25.73 23.92
C PRO A 595 33.77 -25.42 22.41
N ALA A 596 32.65 -25.04 21.79
CA ALA A 596 32.55 -24.72 20.37
C ALA A 596 32.45 -23.22 20.06
N GLY A 597 32.53 -22.37 21.07
CA GLY A 597 32.48 -20.92 20.94
C GLY A 597 31.53 -20.27 21.97
N PRO A 598 31.40 -18.95 21.99
CA PRO A 598 30.59 -18.28 22.99
C PRO A 598 29.09 -18.52 22.82
N LEU A 599 28.38 -18.88 23.91
CA LEU A 599 26.94 -18.75 24.00
C LEU A 599 26.61 -17.26 23.95
N LYS A 600 25.87 -16.86 22.93
CA LYS A 600 25.42 -15.46 22.74
C LYS A 600 23.95 -15.30 23.14
N ALA A 601 23.62 -14.14 23.65
CA ALA A 601 22.23 -13.79 23.96
C ALA A 601 21.88 -12.38 23.48
N ALA A 602 20.61 -12.18 23.15
CA ALA A 602 20.01 -10.85 23.02
C ALA A 602 18.77 -10.79 23.92
N ILE A 603 18.62 -9.71 24.67
CA ILE A 603 17.45 -9.45 25.51
C ILE A 603 16.98 -8.02 25.24
N GLY A 604 15.67 -7.82 25.25
CA GLY A 604 15.13 -6.49 25.06
C GLY A 604 13.70 -6.31 25.51
N VAL A 605 13.31 -5.04 25.56
CA VAL A 605 11.97 -4.59 25.88
C VAL A 605 11.51 -3.59 24.82
N GLN A 606 10.21 -3.59 24.53
CA GLN A 606 9.61 -2.66 23.59
C GLN A 606 8.29 -2.14 24.16
N ALA A 607 8.08 -0.85 24.03
CA ALA A 607 6.78 -0.21 24.26
C ALA A 607 6.32 0.43 22.95
N ARG A 608 5.09 0.11 22.49
CA ARG A 608 4.52 0.63 21.26
C ARG A 608 3.13 1.19 21.52
N LYS A 609 2.81 2.30 20.89
CA LYS A 609 1.46 2.87 20.87
C LYS A 609 1.01 3.05 19.44
N GLU A 610 -0.10 2.44 19.12
CA GLU A 610 -0.73 2.53 17.81
C GLU A 610 -2.00 3.35 17.89
N ARG A 611 -2.27 4.15 16.86
CA ARG A 611 -3.48 4.94 16.71
C ARG A 611 -3.97 4.87 15.29
N PHE A 612 -5.29 4.76 15.13
CA PHE A 612 -5.93 4.80 13.82
C PHE A 612 -7.17 5.70 13.88
N LYS A 613 -7.32 6.57 12.88
CA LYS A 613 -8.44 7.50 12.78
C LYS A 613 -9.00 7.48 11.36
N PRO A 614 -10.11 6.75 11.11
CA PRO A 614 -10.85 6.83 9.86
C PRO A 614 -11.85 7.98 9.89
N GLN A 615 -12.09 8.61 8.76
CA GLN A 615 -13.14 9.61 8.55
C GLN A 615 -13.63 9.52 7.12
N THR A 616 -14.95 9.49 6.91
CA THR A 616 -15.55 9.49 5.58
C THR A 616 -16.70 10.49 5.56
N THR A 617 -16.79 11.26 4.46
CA THR A 617 -17.94 12.09 4.12
C THR A 617 -18.49 11.60 2.80
N SER A 618 -19.78 11.30 2.73
CA SER A 618 -20.42 10.71 1.54
C SER A 618 -21.72 11.43 1.21
N LEU A 619 -21.95 11.69 -0.08
CA LEU A 619 -23.18 12.24 -0.64
C LEU A 619 -23.62 11.35 -1.81
N VAL A 620 -24.11 10.13 -1.52
CA VAL A 620 -24.48 9.14 -2.56
C VAL A 620 -25.91 8.59 -2.40
N SER A 621 -26.57 8.85 -1.26
CA SER A 621 -27.88 8.24 -0.97
C SER A 621 -28.86 9.16 -0.26
N GLY A 622 -28.49 10.39 0.03
CA GLY A 622 -29.36 11.36 0.72
C GLY A 622 -29.22 12.77 0.17
N PRO A 623 -30.08 13.69 0.59
CA PRO A 623 -30.06 15.08 0.12
C PRO A 623 -28.93 15.91 0.70
N ILE A 624 -28.32 15.45 1.80
CA ILE A 624 -27.22 16.12 2.50
C ILE A 624 -26.07 15.14 2.75
N PRO A 625 -24.83 15.64 2.84
CA PRO A 625 -23.68 14.79 3.13
C PRO A 625 -23.78 14.09 4.49
N VAL A 626 -23.38 12.84 4.52
CA VAL A 626 -23.28 12.02 5.73
C VAL A 626 -21.82 11.88 6.11
N ASN A 627 -21.50 12.22 7.37
CA ASN A 627 -20.18 12.01 7.94
C ASN A 627 -20.19 10.75 8.79
N SER A 628 -19.20 9.89 8.59
CA SER A 628 -18.98 8.68 9.39
C SER A 628 -17.52 8.57 9.84
N GLY A 629 -17.28 7.93 11.00
CA GLY A 629 -15.96 7.82 11.59
C GLY A 629 -15.57 9.09 12.35
N GLY A 630 -14.25 9.40 12.36
CA GLY A 630 -13.69 10.55 13.09
C GLY A 630 -13.27 10.23 14.53
N SER A 631 -13.69 9.10 15.11
CA SER A 631 -13.16 8.59 16.37
C SER A 631 -11.72 8.10 16.19
N THR A 632 -10.90 8.35 17.22
CA THR A 632 -9.53 7.84 17.24
C THR A 632 -9.49 6.56 18.05
N PHE A 633 -9.13 5.48 17.41
CA PHE A 633 -8.84 4.21 18.08
C PHE A 633 -7.36 4.17 18.49
N SER A 634 -7.06 3.56 19.62
CA SER A 634 -5.67 3.46 20.08
C SER A 634 -5.47 2.25 20.96
N ARG A 635 -4.30 1.62 20.84
CA ARG A 635 -3.85 0.55 21.72
C ARG A 635 -2.40 0.75 22.13
N SER A 636 -2.07 0.22 23.30
CA SER A 636 -0.70 0.12 23.81
C SER A 636 -0.24 -1.33 23.74
N ILE A 637 1.02 -1.52 23.41
CA ILE A 637 1.65 -2.83 23.32
C ILE A 637 2.94 -2.76 24.12
N GLU A 638 3.15 -3.73 25.01
CA GLU A 638 4.36 -3.91 25.78
C GLU A 638 4.93 -5.28 25.45
N ALA A 639 6.24 -5.37 25.18
CA ALA A 639 6.87 -6.61 24.83
C ALA A 639 8.20 -6.82 25.57
N VAL A 640 8.48 -8.08 25.86
CA VAL A 640 9.78 -8.56 26.31
C VAL A 640 10.22 -9.70 25.39
N PHE A 641 11.48 -9.73 25.01
CA PHE A 641 12.01 -10.73 24.12
C PHE A 641 13.42 -11.17 24.50
N LEU A 642 13.73 -12.42 24.16
CA LEU A 642 15.01 -13.07 24.40
C LEU A 642 15.36 -13.91 23.17
N GLU A 643 16.63 -13.86 22.76
CA GLU A 643 17.21 -14.81 21.81
C GLU A 643 18.50 -15.38 22.39
N LEU A 644 18.75 -16.67 22.17
CA LEU A 644 19.95 -17.41 22.54
C LEU A 644 20.51 -18.11 21.32
N ARG A 645 21.83 -18.09 21.16
CA ARG A 645 22.56 -18.87 20.16
C ARG A 645 23.69 -19.63 20.84
N ALA A 646 23.63 -20.96 20.73
CA ALA A 646 24.54 -21.89 21.36
C ALA A 646 25.29 -22.71 20.30
N PRO A 647 26.59 -22.46 20.04
CA PRO A 647 27.43 -23.36 19.29
C PRO A 647 27.70 -24.58 20.14
N LEU A 648 27.08 -25.73 19.81
CA LEU A 648 27.13 -26.95 20.58
C LEU A 648 28.38 -27.76 20.22
N LEU A 649 28.71 -27.85 18.93
CA LEU A 649 29.85 -28.55 18.39
C LEU A 649 30.54 -27.68 17.34
N GLY A 650 31.86 -27.80 17.24
CA GLY A 650 32.69 -27.07 16.29
C GLY A 650 33.82 -27.96 15.74
N ALA A 651 34.56 -27.45 14.77
CA ALA A 651 35.63 -28.18 14.09
C ALA A 651 36.72 -28.71 15.03
N ASP A 652 36.95 -28.02 16.14
CA ASP A 652 38.02 -28.38 17.12
C ASP A 652 37.72 -29.71 17.84
N GLN A 653 36.46 -30.13 17.93
CA GLN A 653 36.11 -31.41 18.54
C GLN A 653 36.35 -32.62 17.61
N GLN A 654 36.66 -32.42 16.34
CA GLN A 654 36.99 -33.46 15.35
C GLN A 654 36.01 -34.62 15.26
N ILE A 655 34.70 -34.30 15.41
CA ILE A 655 33.63 -35.31 15.29
C ILE A 655 33.35 -35.54 13.80
N PRO A 656 33.40 -36.81 13.31
CA PRO A 656 33.11 -37.09 11.90
C PRO A 656 31.75 -36.59 11.50
N TRP A 657 31.65 -35.92 10.33
CA TRP A 657 30.41 -35.33 9.79
C TRP A 657 29.82 -34.20 10.63
N VAL A 658 30.62 -33.57 11.50
CA VAL A 658 30.20 -32.38 12.26
C VAL A 658 31.34 -31.36 12.23
N GLU A 659 31.28 -30.41 11.31
CA GLU A 659 32.13 -29.22 11.30
C GLU A 659 31.59 -28.18 12.28
N SER A 660 30.25 -27.98 12.29
CA SER A 660 29.61 -27.17 13.30
C SER A 660 28.16 -27.66 13.54
N LEU A 661 27.71 -27.47 14.77
CA LEU A 661 26.32 -27.67 15.19
C LEU A 661 25.90 -26.52 16.11
N GLU A 662 24.94 -25.74 15.69
CA GLU A 662 24.43 -24.59 16.42
C GLU A 662 22.92 -24.71 16.68
N LEU A 663 22.50 -24.38 17.89
CA LEU A 663 21.11 -24.29 18.31
C LEU A 663 20.77 -22.81 18.55
N SER A 664 19.67 -22.35 17.98
CA SER A 664 19.07 -21.05 18.30
C SER A 664 17.69 -21.22 18.95
N ALA A 665 17.38 -20.36 19.93
CA ALA A 665 16.08 -20.31 20.59
C ALA A 665 15.71 -18.86 20.83
N ALA A 666 14.49 -18.48 20.45
CA ALA A 666 13.95 -17.16 20.72
C ALA A 666 12.54 -17.25 21.27
N ALA A 667 12.18 -16.29 22.09
CA ALA A 667 10.82 -16.14 22.59
C ALA A 667 10.48 -14.66 22.77
N ARG A 668 9.26 -14.28 22.41
CA ARG A 668 8.72 -12.96 22.62
C ARG A 668 7.33 -13.05 23.21
N THR A 669 7.11 -12.28 24.26
CA THR A 669 5.81 -12.11 24.90
C THR A 669 5.37 -10.67 24.68
N GLU A 670 4.18 -10.47 24.15
CA GLU A 670 3.54 -9.17 23.96
C GLU A 670 2.23 -9.08 24.70
N ARG A 671 1.99 -7.95 25.35
CA ARG A 671 0.72 -7.59 26.00
C ARG A 671 0.08 -6.43 25.25
N TYR A 672 -1.11 -6.67 24.76
CA TYR A 672 -1.95 -5.70 24.05
C TYR A 672 -3.03 -5.15 24.97
N GLY A 673 -3.35 -3.88 24.82
CA GLY A 673 -4.36 -3.21 25.66
C GLY A 673 -5.81 -3.58 25.32
N ASP A 674 -6.04 -4.27 24.19
CA ASP A 674 -7.36 -4.62 23.66
C ASP A 674 -7.69 -6.13 23.78
N PHE A 675 -6.85 -7.05 23.29
CA PHE A 675 -7.17 -8.49 23.27
C PHE A 675 -6.33 -9.34 24.23
N GLY A 676 -5.37 -8.78 24.98
CA GLY A 676 -4.62 -9.51 26.00
C GLY A 676 -3.18 -9.84 25.63
N GLN A 677 -2.72 -11.06 25.93
CA GLN A 677 -1.31 -11.45 25.85
C GLN A 677 -1.08 -12.57 24.83
N THR A 678 0.03 -12.50 24.09
CA THR A 678 0.51 -13.57 23.23
C THR A 678 1.98 -13.87 23.50
N THR A 679 2.37 -15.15 23.33
CA THR A 679 3.77 -15.61 23.49
C THR A 679 4.15 -16.49 22.31
N ASN A 680 5.22 -16.13 21.62
CA ASN A 680 5.65 -16.79 20.41
C ASN A 680 7.09 -17.29 20.56
N PRO A 681 7.31 -18.63 20.66
CA PRO A 681 8.62 -19.25 20.61
C PRO A 681 9.08 -19.49 19.17
N LYS A 682 10.40 -19.56 19.00
CA LYS A 682 11.08 -20.01 17.79
C LYS A 682 12.31 -20.81 18.14
N LEU A 683 12.52 -21.94 17.46
CA LEU A 683 13.69 -22.80 17.57
C LEU A 683 14.35 -22.95 16.21
N GLY A 684 15.67 -22.98 16.17
CA GLY A 684 16.42 -23.19 14.96
C GLY A 684 17.63 -24.09 15.21
N LEU A 685 17.92 -24.99 14.27
CA LEU A 685 19.09 -25.85 14.27
C LEU A 685 19.86 -25.68 12.97
N ILE A 686 21.15 -25.50 13.09
CA ILE A 686 22.08 -25.41 11.96
C ILE A 686 23.15 -26.50 12.16
N TRP A 687 23.31 -27.37 11.16
CA TRP A 687 24.30 -28.40 11.15
C TRP A 687 25.13 -28.34 9.87
N SER A 688 26.41 -28.14 10.03
CA SER A 688 27.39 -28.21 8.94
C SER A 688 28.12 -29.56 9.01
N PRO A 689 27.77 -30.54 8.18
CA PRO A 689 28.46 -31.85 8.20
C PRO A 689 29.84 -31.80 7.58
N MET A 690 30.08 -30.87 6.67
CA MET A 690 31.37 -30.67 5.96
C MET A 690 31.48 -29.27 5.40
N GLY A 691 32.70 -28.81 5.09
CA GLY A 691 32.93 -27.47 4.52
C GLY A 691 32.04 -27.15 3.33
N GLY A 692 31.30 -26.04 3.45
CA GLY A 692 30.44 -25.51 2.42
C GLY A 692 29.04 -26.12 2.34
N LEU A 693 28.70 -27.16 3.13
CA LEU A 693 27.32 -27.65 3.25
C LEU A 693 26.76 -27.34 4.64
N GLN A 694 25.63 -26.68 4.66
CA GLN A 694 24.89 -26.36 5.86
C GLN A 694 23.45 -26.89 5.73
N LEU A 695 23.01 -27.68 6.70
CA LEU A 695 21.62 -28.14 6.84
C LEU A 695 20.96 -27.30 7.92
N ARG A 696 19.74 -26.86 7.69
CA ARG A 696 19.00 -25.99 8.62
C ARG A 696 17.58 -26.46 8.79
N GLY A 697 17.07 -26.25 10.01
CA GLY A 697 15.66 -26.51 10.33
C GLY A 697 15.16 -25.46 11.30
N SER A 698 13.95 -24.99 11.12
CA SER A 698 13.30 -24.08 12.05
C SER A 698 11.88 -24.50 12.37
N TYR A 699 11.45 -24.18 13.57
CA TYR A 699 10.08 -24.24 14.07
C TYR A 699 9.75 -22.93 14.75
N GLY A 700 8.59 -22.35 14.49
CA GLY A 700 8.16 -21.15 15.17
C GLY A 700 6.65 -20.96 15.15
N THR A 701 6.16 -20.20 16.12
CA THR A 701 4.80 -19.66 16.09
C THR A 701 4.81 -18.19 15.75
N SER A 702 3.78 -17.73 15.10
CA SER A 702 3.59 -16.34 14.71
C SER A 702 2.14 -15.93 14.89
N PHE A 703 1.90 -14.61 14.88
CA PHE A 703 0.55 -14.09 15.02
C PHE A 703 0.37 -12.75 14.29
N ARG A 704 -0.89 -12.42 14.00
CA ARG A 704 -1.33 -11.09 13.60
C ARG A 704 -2.40 -10.60 14.57
N ALA A 705 -2.19 -9.43 15.14
CA ALA A 705 -3.20 -8.77 15.96
C ALA A 705 -4.38 -8.30 15.09
N PRO A 706 -5.64 -8.38 15.55
CA PRO A 706 -6.75 -7.76 14.85
C PRO A 706 -6.46 -6.27 14.59
N ASN A 707 -6.79 -5.76 13.40
CA ASN A 707 -6.66 -4.35 13.09
C ASN A 707 -7.71 -3.53 13.85
N MET A 708 -7.41 -2.26 14.11
CA MET A 708 -8.35 -1.40 14.82
C MET A 708 -9.71 -1.26 14.13
N PRO A 709 -9.82 -1.16 12.77
CA PRO A 709 -11.11 -1.24 12.10
C PRO A 709 -11.83 -2.57 12.29
N GLU A 710 -11.12 -3.69 12.34
CA GLU A 710 -11.73 -5.01 12.56
C GLU A 710 -12.38 -5.10 13.95
N LEU A 711 -11.79 -4.45 14.95
CA LEU A 711 -12.33 -4.38 16.32
C LEU A 711 -13.41 -3.29 16.47
N TYR A 712 -13.14 -2.09 15.99
CA TYR A 712 -13.85 -0.87 16.42
C TYR A 712 -14.69 -0.20 15.33
N GLN A 713 -14.76 -0.73 14.09
CA GLN A 713 -15.66 -0.19 13.08
C GLN A 713 -17.10 -0.15 13.63
N LEU A 714 -17.82 0.94 13.40
CA LEU A 714 -19.20 1.09 13.84
C LEU A 714 -20.04 -0.12 13.44
N GLN A 715 -20.66 -0.74 14.41
CA GLN A 715 -21.62 -1.82 14.17
C GLN A 715 -22.92 -1.25 13.63
N ASN A 716 -23.47 -1.95 12.67
CA ASN A 716 -24.76 -1.63 12.07
C ASN A 716 -25.56 -2.92 11.89
N ALA A 717 -26.88 -2.81 12.05
CA ALA A 717 -27.79 -3.90 11.75
C ALA A 717 -28.85 -3.43 10.78
N SER A 718 -29.14 -4.22 9.75
CA SER A 718 -30.11 -3.88 8.73
C SER A 718 -31.08 -5.02 8.48
N PRO A 719 -32.38 -4.73 8.29
CA PRO A 719 -33.36 -5.72 7.84
C PRO A 719 -33.06 -6.11 6.38
N VAL A 720 -32.91 -7.40 6.13
CA VAL A 720 -32.63 -7.96 4.80
C VAL A 720 -33.53 -9.17 4.58
N LEU A 721 -34.11 -9.26 3.37
CA LEU A 721 -34.79 -10.47 2.90
C LEU A 721 -33.74 -11.43 2.34
N VAL A 722 -33.53 -12.55 3.01
CA VAL A 722 -32.54 -13.58 2.68
C VAL A 722 -33.20 -14.80 2.07
N GLY A 723 -32.61 -15.36 1.02
CA GLY A 723 -33.17 -16.45 0.24
C GLY A 723 -33.75 -15.98 -1.08
N SER A 724 -34.36 -16.87 -1.86
CA SER A 724 -34.91 -16.58 -3.17
C SER A 724 -36.38 -16.96 -3.29
N GLY A 725 -37.11 -16.24 -4.15
CA GLY A 725 -38.49 -16.51 -4.47
C GLY A 725 -39.47 -16.36 -3.32
N ALA A 726 -40.44 -17.29 -3.23
CA ALA A 726 -41.43 -17.31 -2.16
C ALA A 726 -40.92 -17.75 -0.80
N SER A 727 -39.66 -18.22 -0.73
CA SER A 727 -38.99 -18.68 0.51
C SER A 727 -38.11 -17.61 1.17
N GLN A 728 -38.25 -16.34 0.78
CA GLN A 728 -37.53 -15.26 1.42
C GLN A 728 -37.86 -15.14 2.91
N THR A 729 -36.87 -14.99 3.72
CA THR A 729 -36.94 -14.88 5.17
C THR A 729 -36.42 -13.51 5.61
N LEU A 730 -37.19 -12.78 6.41
CA LEU A 730 -36.72 -11.54 6.99
C LEU A 730 -35.67 -11.83 8.07
N ALA A 731 -34.45 -11.41 7.83
CA ALA A 731 -33.33 -11.52 8.74
C ALA A 731 -32.85 -10.13 9.18
N LEU A 732 -32.27 -10.06 10.36
CA LEU A 732 -31.52 -8.90 10.81
C LEU A 732 -30.02 -9.21 10.64
N VAL A 733 -29.37 -8.52 9.71
CA VAL A 733 -27.96 -8.72 9.36
C VAL A 733 -27.12 -7.68 10.10
N GLN A 734 -26.23 -8.15 10.96
CA GLN A 734 -25.29 -7.32 11.72
C GLN A 734 -23.95 -7.26 11.01
N THR A 735 -23.40 -6.05 10.81
CA THR A 735 -22.11 -5.77 10.17
C THR A 735 -21.26 -4.86 11.04
N GLY A 736 -19.98 -4.71 10.71
CA GLY A 736 -19.05 -3.80 11.42
C GLY A 736 -17.97 -4.52 12.19
N GLY A 737 -17.36 -3.83 13.15
CA GLY A 737 -16.28 -4.35 13.99
C GLY A 737 -16.78 -5.34 15.04
N ASN A 738 -15.85 -6.15 15.55
CA ASN A 738 -16.14 -7.14 16.59
C ASN A 738 -15.04 -7.10 17.68
N LEU A 739 -15.44 -6.76 18.88
CA LEU A 739 -14.53 -6.69 20.04
C LEU A 739 -14.11 -8.07 20.57
N ASP A 740 -14.79 -9.14 20.16
CA ASP A 740 -14.51 -10.51 20.58
C ASP A 740 -13.47 -11.21 19.69
N LEU A 741 -12.85 -10.47 18.75
CA LEU A 741 -11.82 -11.04 17.88
C LEU A 741 -10.57 -11.42 18.66
N GLU A 742 -10.09 -12.62 18.37
CA GLU A 742 -8.80 -13.14 18.82
C GLU A 742 -7.71 -12.89 17.78
N PRO A 743 -6.42 -12.91 18.15
CA PRO A 743 -5.33 -12.87 17.18
C PRO A 743 -5.38 -14.04 16.21
N GLU A 744 -5.08 -13.77 14.96
CA GLU A 744 -4.76 -14.82 13.99
C GLU A 744 -3.42 -15.46 14.38
N THR A 745 -3.30 -16.77 14.25
CA THR A 745 -2.12 -17.52 14.67
C THR A 745 -1.55 -18.37 13.54
N ALA A 746 -0.25 -18.59 13.54
CA ALA A 746 0.38 -19.50 12.60
C ALA A 746 1.47 -20.34 13.24
N VAL A 747 1.61 -21.56 12.73
CA VAL A 747 2.72 -22.46 13.00
C VAL A 747 3.49 -22.65 11.70
N THR A 748 4.80 -22.45 11.76
CA THR A 748 5.68 -22.61 10.61
C THR A 748 6.80 -23.60 10.91
N TRP A 749 7.01 -24.54 9.97
CA TRP A 749 8.16 -25.43 9.88
C TRP A 749 8.94 -25.11 8.62
N SER A 750 10.26 -25.09 8.71
CA SER A 750 11.10 -25.04 7.53
C SER A 750 12.32 -25.97 7.68
N PHE A 751 12.69 -26.63 6.57
CA PHE A 751 13.88 -27.48 6.49
C PHE A 751 14.57 -27.20 5.17
N GLY A 752 15.91 -27.10 5.22
CA GLY A 752 16.63 -26.79 4.00
C GLY A 752 18.12 -27.05 4.10
N PHE A 753 18.80 -26.75 2.99
CA PHE A 753 20.23 -26.76 2.94
C PHE A 753 20.76 -25.53 2.17
N ASP A 754 21.96 -25.13 2.52
CA ASP A 754 22.78 -24.17 1.78
C ASP A 754 24.10 -24.87 1.42
N TYR A 755 24.48 -24.79 0.13
CA TYR A 755 25.69 -25.43 -0.38
C TYR A 755 26.56 -24.42 -1.11
N ARG A 756 27.74 -24.15 -0.56
CA ARG A 756 28.75 -23.23 -1.10
C ARG A 756 30.09 -23.93 -1.11
N PRO A 757 30.38 -24.80 -2.10
CA PRO A 757 31.56 -25.63 -2.11
C PRO A 757 32.85 -24.79 -2.15
N PRO A 758 33.83 -25.04 -1.26
CA PRO A 758 35.11 -24.35 -1.28
C PRO A 758 35.89 -24.50 -2.59
N SER A 759 35.67 -25.61 -3.30
CA SER A 759 36.28 -25.91 -4.61
C SER A 759 35.69 -25.05 -5.77
N ARG A 760 34.56 -24.41 -5.55
CA ARG A 760 33.89 -23.53 -6.54
C ARG A 760 33.30 -22.32 -5.81
N PRO A 761 34.11 -21.36 -5.39
CA PRO A 761 33.65 -20.25 -4.53
C PRO A 761 32.58 -19.36 -5.13
N GLY A 762 32.39 -19.42 -6.46
CA GLY A 762 31.30 -18.69 -7.13
C GLY A 762 29.94 -19.39 -7.12
N LEU A 763 29.86 -20.66 -6.66
CA LEU A 763 28.61 -21.44 -6.65
C LEU A 763 27.90 -21.33 -5.30
N SER A 764 26.63 -21.01 -5.31
CA SER A 764 25.74 -21.05 -4.15
C SER A 764 24.43 -21.73 -4.56
N LEU A 765 24.03 -22.75 -3.81
CA LEU A 765 22.74 -23.45 -3.99
C LEU A 765 22.02 -23.44 -2.65
N SER A 766 20.73 -23.17 -2.67
CA SER A 766 19.86 -23.24 -1.49
C SER A 766 18.55 -23.90 -1.86
N ALA A 767 18.07 -24.79 -0.98
CA ALA A 767 16.72 -25.35 -1.08
C ALA A 767 16.06 -25.32 0.29
N THR A 768 14.78 -24.95 0.33
CA THR A 768 14.00 -24.88 1.57
C THR A 768 12.60 -25.42 1.33
N TRP A 769 12.25 -26.53 1.99
CA TRP A 769 10.87 -26.93 2.15
C TRP A 769 10.25 -26.18 3.33
N PHE A 770 8.96 -25.82 3.19
CA PHE A 770 8.20 -25.11 4.22
C PHE A 770 6.79 -25.64 4.35
N ASP A 771 6.25 -25.52 5.56
CA ASP A 771 4.85 -25.80 5.93
C ASP A 771 4.37 -24.70 6.85
N VAL A 772 3.34 -23.97 6.42
CA VAL A 772 2.71 -22.88 7.17
C VAL A 772 1.25 -23.21 7.36
N THR A 773 0.82 -23.38 8.61
CA THR A 773 -0.59 -23.49 8.97
C THR A 773 -1.03 -22.20 9.64
N PHE A 774 -1.85 -21.41 8.95
CA PHE A 774 -2.35 -20.11 9.39
C PHE A 774 -3.82 -20.21 9.73
N GLN A 775 -4.15 -20.04 11.01
CA GLN A 775 -5.45 -20.29 11.61
C GLN A 775 -6.11 -18.99 12.10
N ASP A 776 -7.40 -19.09 12.37
CA ASP A 776 -8.22 -18.03 12.95
C ASP A 776 -8.20 -16.74 12.12
N GLN A 777 -8.07 -16.86 10.79
CA GLN A 777 -8.04 -15.69 9.91
C GLN A 777 -9.31 -14.86 10.07
N ILE A 778 -9.10 -13.55 10.22
CA ILE A 778 -10.20 -12.59 10.37
C ILE A 778 -10.78 -12.24 9.00
N GLY A 779 -12.09 -12.42 8.87
CA GLY A 779 -12.81 -12.13 7.65
C GLY A 779 -14.29 -11.85 7.89
N GLN A 780 -15.02 -11.59 6.81
CA GLN A 780 -16.47 -11.38 6.81
C GLN A 780 -17.14 -12.36 5.82
N PRO A 781 -17.09 -13.68 6.08
CA PRO A 781 -17.51 -14.69 5.10
C PRO A 781 -18.97 -14.55 4.69
N VAL A 782 -19.85 -14.22 5.62
CA VAL A 782 -21.30 -14.09 5.36
C VAL A 782 -21.63 -12.83 4.60
N LEU A 783 -20.88 -11.72 4.81
CA LEU A 783 -21.09 -10.45 4.12
C LEU A 783 -20.92 -10.57 2.61
N ALA A 784 -20.04 -11.45 2.17
CA ALA A 784 -19.78 -11.71 0.75
C ALA A 784 -20.91 -12.48 0.07
N ASP A 785 -21.76 -13.19 0.84
CA ASP A 785 -22.78 -14.10 0.28
C ASP A 785 -24.06 -14.14 1.13
N ILE A 786 -24.56 -12.97 1.52
CA ILE A 786 -25.80 -12.82 2.32
C ILE A 786 -26.99 -13.59 1.74
N PRO A 787 -27.26 -13.64 0.41
CA PRO A 787 -28.41 -14.36 -0.14
C PRO A 787 -28.44 -15.84 0.24
N ASN A 788 -27.29 -16.49 0.38
CA ASN A 788 -27.15 -17.90 0.71
C ASN A 788 -26.93 -18.16 2.21
N ALA A 789 -26.92 -17.14 3.06
CA ALA A 789 -26.60 -17.24 4.48
C ALA A 789 -27.44 -18.28 5.23
N LEU A 790 -28.71 -18.46 4.86
CA LEU A 790 -29.64 -19.41 5.52
C LEU A 790 -29.60 -20.82 4.93
N THR A 791 -29.00 -21.01 3.77
CA THR A 791 -29.04 -22.30 3.01
C THR A 791 -27.67 -22.95 2.91
N ASN A 792 -26.59 -22.18 2.93
CA ASN A 792 -25.23 -22.69 2.91
C ASN A 792 -24.83 -23.13 4.34
N SER A 793 -24.62 -24.45 4.52
CA SER A 793 -24.21 -25.03 5.81
C SER A 793 -22.90 -24.48 6.36
N ALA A 794 -22.02 -23.96 5.50
CA ALA A 794 -20.76 -23.32 5.91
C ALA A 794 -21.00 -22.06 6.76
N TYR A 795 -22.13 -21.42 6.63
CA TYR A 795 -22.49 -20.20 7.40
C TYR A 795 -23.31 -20.49 8.66
N ALA A 796 -23.64 -21.74 8.94
CA ALA A 796 -24.43 -22.12 10.11
C ALA A 796 -23.93 -21.55 11.45
N PRO A 797 -22.61 -21.41 11.71
CA PRO A 797 -22.08 -20.83 12.93
C PRO A 797 -22.42 -19.33 13.12
N PHE A 798 -22.79 -18.64 12.05
CA PHE A 798 -23.05 -17.19 12.03
C PHE A 798 -24.55 -16.87 11.88
N VAL A 799 -25.40 -17.88 11.96
CA VAL A 799 -26.83 -17.74 11.76
C VAL A 799 -27.61 -18.28 12.97
N ASP A 800 -28.24 -17.38 13.70
CA ASP A 800 -29.19 -17.71 14.73
C ASP A 800 -30.62 -17.68 14.16
N ARG A 801 -31.31 -18.82 14.14
CA ARG A 801 -32.72 -18.86 13.78
C ARG A 801 -33.55 -18.37 14.95
N ILE A 802 -34.53 -17.49 14.66
CA ILE A 802 -35.36 -16.81 15.64
C ILE A 802 -36.77 -17.40 15.60
N ASP A 803 -37.21 -17.85 16.77
CA ASP A 803 -38.63 -18.15 17.01
C ASP A 803 -39.33 -16.94 17.64
N PRO A 804 -40.18 -16.20 16.90
CA PRO A 804 -40.83 -14.99 17.41
C PRO A 804 -41.82 -15.26 18.55
N THR A 805 -42.19 -16.54 18.80
CA THR A 805 -43.03 -16.93 19.93
C THR A 805 -42.24 -17.13 21.22
N HIS A 806 -40.91 -17.19 21.11
CA HIS A 806 -40.02 -17.37 22.26
C HIS A 806 -39.49 -16.00 22.74
N PRO A 807 -39.82 -15.56 23.97
CA PRO A 807 -39.45 -14.21 24.44
C PRO A 807 -37.95 -13.91 24.41
N ALA A 808 -37.11 -14.90 24.71
CA ALA A 808 -35.66 -14.73 24.72
C ALA A 808 -35.10 -14.42 23.32
N ASP A 809 -35.68 -14.98 22.26
CA ASP A 809 -35.28 -14.74 20.89
C ASP A 809 -35.64 -13.30 20.46
N VAL A 810 -36.85 -12.87 20.84
CA VAL A 810 -37.32 -11.49 20.60
C VAL A 810 -36.42 -10.48 21.33
N GLU A 811 -36.00 -10.77 22.56
CA GLU A 811 -35.06 -9.91 23.30
C GLU A 811 -33.68 -9.87 22.63
N ARG A 812 -33.17 -10.96 22.04
CA ARG A 812 -31.92 -10.96 21.27
C ARG A 812 -32.05 -10.04 20.03
N VAL A 813 -33.15 -10.12 19.29
CA VAL A 813 -33.44 -9.21 18.17
C VAL A 813 -33.45 -7.75 18.64
N LYS A 814 -34.14 -7.43 19.74
CA LYS A 814 -34.19 -6.07 20.32
C LYS A 814 -32.79 -5.57 20.71
N ALA A 815 -31.97 -6.43 21.28
CA ALA A 815 -30.59 -6.09 21.65
C ALA A 815 -29.75 -5.70 20.42
N VAL A 816 -29.86 -6.46 19.33
CA VAL A 816 -29.16 -6.14 18.06
C VAL A 816 -29.74 -4.87 17.42
N MET A 817 -31.07 -4.67 17.45
CA MET A 817 -31.69 -3.44 16.95
C MET A 817 -31.23 -2.19 17.72
N ALA A 818 -30.98 -2.31 19.03
CA ALA A 818 -30.53 -1.19 19.86
C ALA A 818 -29.11 -0.70 19.54
N ILE A 819 -28.26 -1.55 18.96
CA ILE A 819 -26.89 -1.19 18.56
C ILE A 819 -26.89 -0.40 17.24
N SER A 820 -27.94 -0.57 16.41
CA SER A 820 -27.94 -0.12 15.04
C SER A 820 -28.08 1.38 14.90
N THR A 821 -27.26 1.94 13.98
CA THR A 821 -27.43 3.32 13.48
C THR A 821 -28.22 3.40 12.18
N SER A 822 -28.76 2.27 11.69
CA SER A 822 -29.50 2.20 10.43
C SER A 822 -30.82 2.91 10.51
N SER A 823 -31.12 3.78 9.54
CA SER A 823 -32.43 4.46 9.44
C SER A 823 -33.60 3.50 9.18
N ASN A 824 -33.29 2.29 8.69
CA ASN A 824 -34.29 1.29 8.33
C ASN A 824 -34.63 0.32 9.47
N ILE A 825 -33.96 0.43 10.64
CA ILE A 825 -34.08 -0.55 11.72
C ILE A 825 -35.51 -0.65 12.28
N GLY A 826 -36.28 0.43 12.25
CA GLY A 826 -37.65 0.50 12.75
C GLY A 826 -38.73 0.10 11.73
N LEU A 827 -38.38 -0.34 10.51
CA LEU A 827 -39.36 -0.72 9.50
C LEU A 827 -40.20 -1.95 9.86
N PHE A 828 -39.61 -2.86 10.68
CA PHE A 828 -40.26 -4.09 11.11
C PHE A 828 -40.18 -4.22 12.63
N PRO A 829 -41.24 -4.73 13.29
CA PRO A 829 -41.20 -5.01 14.72
C PRO A 829 -40.26 -6.21 15.01
N PRO A 830 -39.69 -6.33 16.23
CA PRO A 830 -38.76 -7.41 16.58
C PRO A 830 -39.29 -8.83 16.30
N GLU A 831 -40.58 -9.03 16.46
CA GLU A 831 -41.29 -10.29 16.24
C GLU A 831 -41.45 -10.68 14.76
N ALA A 832 -41.09 -9.77 13.83
CA ALA A 832 -41.15 -10.06 12.40
C ALA A 832 -39.94 -10.87 11.92
N TYR A 833 -38.80 -10.74 12.60
CA TYR A 833 -37.56 -11.39 12.20
C TYR A 833 -37.57 -12.90 12.48
N ARG A 834 -36.91 -13.68 11.62
CA ARG A 834 -36.80 -15.13 11.68
C ARG A 834 -35.35 -15.60 11.78
N ALA A 835 -34.39 -14.69 11.62
CA ALA A 835 -32.97 -14.95 11.77
C ALA A 835 -32.20 -13.70 12.21
N LEU A 836 -31.18 -13.90 13.02
CA LEU A 836 -30.04 -12.97 13.19
C LEU A 836 -28.87 -13.53 12.42
N ILE A 837 -28.23 -12.70 11.64
CA ILE A 837 -27.08 -13.07 10.82
C ILE A 837 -25.90 -12.20 11.22
N ASP A 838 -24.86 -12.83 11.75
CA ASP A 838 -23.60 -12.17 12.08
C ASP A 838 -22.70 -12.09 10.84
N ALA A 839 -22.62 -10.93 10.22
CA ALA A 839 -21.76 -10.60 9.10
C ALA A 839 -20.67 -9.61 9.49
N ARG A 840 -20.38 -9.48 10.81
CA ARG A 840 -19.24 -8.72 11.33
C ARG A 840 -17.92 -9.42 10.99
N PHE A 841 -16.81 -8.79 11.33
CA PHE A 841 -15.53 -9.47 11.33
C PHE A 841 -15.52 -10.60 12.34
N VAL A 842 -15.03 -11.79 11.94
CA VAL A 842 -14.99 -13.01 12.75
C VAL A 842 -13.73 -13.81 12.46
N ASN A 843 -13.23 -14.55 13.46
CA ASN A 843 -12.13 -15.49 13.30
C ASN A 843 -12.66 -16.79 12.69
N THR A 844 -12.35 -17.08 11.44
CA THR A 844 -13.00 -18.19 10.75
C THR A 844 -12.13 -19.00 9.83
N GLY A 845 -11.11 -18.38 9.23
CA GLY A 845 -10.35 -18.99 8.15
C GLY A 845 -9.19 -19.83 8.64
N GLU A 846 -8.86 -20.85 7.87
CA GLU A 846 -7.60 -21.56 7.96
C GLU A 846 -6.99 -21.62 6.57
N VAL A 847 -5.69 -21.36 6.47
CA VAL A 847 -4.92 -21.53 5.24
C VAL A 847 -3.69 -22.37 5.54
N VAL A 848 -3.51 -23.45 4.78
CA VAL A 848 -2.31 -24.30 4.83
C VAL A 848 -1.54 -24.10 3.53
N VAL A 849 -0.27 -23.66 3.66
CA VAL A 849 0.62 -23.46 2.51
C VAL A 849 1.86 -24.32 2.69
N ARG A 850 2.12 -25.19 1.71
CA ARG A 850 3.30 -26.06 1.68
C ARG A 850 4.02 -25.92 0.35
N GLY A 851 5.35 -26.00 0.39
CA GLY A 851 6.08 -25.89 -0.85
C GLY A 851 7.60 -25.98 -0.69
N LEU A 852 8.27 -25.67 -1.79
CA LEU A 852 9.73 -25.71 -1.91
C LEU A 852 10.23 -24.46 -2.58
N ASP A 853 11.11 -23.72 -1.93
CA ASP A 853 11.85 -22.62 -2.51
C ASP A 853 13.26 -23.08 -2.91
N LEU A 854 13.68 -22.81 -4.15
CA LEU A 854 15.03 -23.12 -4.66
C LEU A 854 15.72 -21.85 -5.09
N GLN A 855 17.03 -21.76 -4.81
CA GLN A 855 17.90 -20.70 -5.27
C GLN A 855 19.22 -21.27 -5.75
N ALA A 856 19.71 -20.72 -6.84
CA ALA A 856 21.01 -21.07 -7.39
C ALA A 856 21.68 -19.80 -7.89
N ALA A 857 22.93 -19.56 -7.48
CA ALA A 857 23.75 -18.50 -8.02
C ALA A 857 25.10 -19.07 -8.42
N TYR A 858 25.58 -18.67 -9.58
CA TYR A 858 26.91 -19.05 -10.03
C TYR A 858 27.60 -17.88 -10.74
N SER A 859 28.77 -17.52 -10.23
CA SER A 859 29.62 -16.50 -10.87
C SER A 859 30.97 -17.11 -11.25
N TRP A 860 31.43 -16.81 -12.47
CA TRP A 860 32.74 -17.27 -12.93
C TRP A 860 33.37 -16.22 -13.83
N GLU A 861 34.66 -16.27 -13.94
CA GLU A 861 35.47 -15.38 -14.78
C GLU A 861 36.26 -16.19 -15.80
N VAL A 862 36.28 -15.68 -17.04
CA VAL A 862 37.11 -16.21 -18.12
C VAL A 862 37.82 -15.02 -18.74
N GLN A 863 39.15 -14.93 -18.45
CA GLN A 863 39.96 -13.75 -18.77
C GLN A 863 39.36 -12.48 -18.12
N ASP A 864 39.02 -11.48 -18.92
CA ASP A 864 38.39 -10.22 -18.49
C ASP A 864 36.85 -10.23 -18.60
N HIS A 865 36.26 -11.39 -18.86
CA HIS A 865 34.82 -11.59 -18.91
C HIS A 865 34.33 -12.19 -17.58
N ARG A 866 33.35 -11.53 -16.96
CA ARG A 866 32.63 -12.07 -15.80
C ARG A 866 31.22 -12.46 -16.23
N PHE A 867 30.84 -13.66 -15.86
CA PHE A 867 29.49 -14.20 -16.06
C PHE A 867 28.85 -14.45 -14.69
N THR A 868 27.57 -14.12 -14.57
CA THR A 868 26.74 -14.49 -13.41
C THR A 868 25.46 -15.15 -13.90
N LEU A 869 25.00 -16.15 -13.17
CA LEU A 869 23.74 -16.82 -13.37
C LEU A 869 23.04 -16.91 -12.03
N ASP A 870 21.88 -16.29 -11.89
CA ASP A 870 21.07 -16.25 -10.68
C ASP A 870 19.69 -16.84 -10.98
N GLY A 871 19.27 -17.88 -10.27
CA GLY A 871 17.97 -18.52 -10.41
C GLY A 871 17.23 -18.53 -9.08
N SER A 872 15.95 -18.23 -9.09
CA SER A 872 15.02 -18.39 -7.98
C SER A 872 13.74 -19.05 -8.48
N LEU A 873 13.25 -20.04 -7.72
CA LEU A 873 12.05 -20.78 -8.05
C LEU A 873 11.27 -21.02 -6.75
N SER A 874 9.94 -20.85 -6.82
CA SER A 874 9.00 -21.17 -5.75
C SER A 874 7.98 -22.16 -6.29
N TYR A 875 7.88 -23.32 -5.63
CA TYR A 875 6.90 -24.35 -5.92
C TYR A 875 5.95 -24.50 -4.73
N LEU A 876 4.65 -24.30 -4.95
CA LEU A 876 3.59 -24.48 -3.97
C LEU A 876 2.89 -25.83 -4.20
N ALA A 877 3.13 -26.79 -3.34
CA ALA A 877 2.44 -28.10 -3.40
C ALA A 877 1.00 -28.01 -2.93
N ASP A 878 0.75 -27.19 -1.91
CA ASP A 878 -0.56 -26.97 -1.32
C ASP A 878 -0.81 -25.49 -1.04
N TYR A 879 -1.99 -25.01 -1.41
CA TYR A 879 -2.60 -23.77 -0.96
C TYR A 879 -4.07 -24.06 -0.62
N VAL A 880 -4.26 -24.69 0.54
CA VAL A 880 -5.57 -25.19 1.00
C VAL A 880 -6.22 -24.19 1.93
N ARG A 881 -7.45 -23.79 1.61
CA ARG A 881 -8.21 -22.84 2.42
C ARG A 881 -9.50 -23.43 2.94
N ARG A 882 -9.78 -23.17 4.22
CA ARG A 882 -11.06 -23.41 4.86
C ARG A 882 -11.66 -22.05 5.22
N PHE A 883 -12.79 -21.68 4.61
CA PHE A 883 -13.38 -20.34 4.76
C PHE A 883 -14.12 -20.12 6.07
N THR A 884 -14.66 -21.20 6.67
CA THR A 884 -15.34 -21.19 7.98
C THR A 884 -15.02 -22.50 8.72
N PRO A 885 -15.22 -22.57 10.05
CA PRO A 885 -14.93 -23.79 10.82
C PRO A 885 -15.67 -25.04 10.32
N THR A 886 -16.84 -24.86 9.72
CA THR A 886 -17.69 -25.95 9.21
C THR A 886 -17.56 -26.18 7.71
N ALA A 887 -16.83 -25.32 6.99
CA ALA A 887 -16.60 -25.49 5.56
C ALA A 887 -15.61 -26.61 5.27
N GLN A 888 -15.76 -27.29 4.14
CA GLN A 888 -14.75 -28.20 3.65
C GLN A 888 -13.51 -27.43 3.19
N PRO A 889 -12.30 -27.96 3.44
CA PRO A 889 -11.08 -27.36 2.90
C PRO A 889 -11.09 -27.44 1.36
N VAL A 890 -10.63 -26.39 0.71
CA VAL A 890 -10.58 -26.28 -0.76
C VAL A 890 -9.14 -26.01 -1.17
N GLN A 891 -8.62 -26.82 -2.10
CA GLN A 891 -7.33 -26.54 -2.75
C GLN A 891 -7.53 -25.39 -3.74
N LEU A 892 -6.72 -24.35 -3.60
CA LEU A 892 -6.81 -23.13 -4.41
C LEU A 892 -5.54 -22.86 -5.24
N VAL A 893 -4.47 -23.66 -5.05
CA VAL A 893 -3.31 -23.58 -5.94
C VAL A 893 -3.74 -23.84 -7.38
N ASP A 894 -3.13 -23.18 -8.33
CA ASP A 894 -3.46 -23.26 -9.77
C ASP A 894 -4.91 -22.88 -10.12
N THR A 895 -5.49 -21.99 -9.35
CA THR A 895 -6.81 -21.43 -9.66
C THR A 895 -6.67 -19.93 -9.97
N ALA A 896 -7.44 -19.43 -10.93
CA ALA A 896 -7.46 -18.00 -11.29
C ALA A 896 -7.63 -17.11 -10.04
N ASN A 897 -6.92 -15.98 -10.01
CA ASN A 897 -6.83 -15.06 -8.88
C ASN A 897 -6.20 -15.63 -7.59
N GLN A 898 -5.58 -16.80 -7.66
CA GLN A 898 -4.86 -17.45 -6.55
C GLN A 898 -3.40 -17.68 -6.96
N PRO A 899 -2.52 -18.06 -6.02
CA PRO A 899 -1.15 -18.41 -6.36
C PRO A 899 -1.08 -19.63 -7.29
N VAL A 900 -0.23 -19.56 -8.31
CA VAL A 900 0.11 -20.72 -9.15
C VAL A 900 1.11 -21.62 -8.42
N ASP A 901 1.17 -22.89 -8.80
CA ASP A 901 2.05 -23.86 -8.16
C ASP A 901 3.54 -23.57 -8.43
N LEU A 902 3.91 -23.13 -9.64
CA LEU A 902 5.30 -22.90 -10.00
C LEU A 902 5.52 -21.48 -10.53
N ARG A 903 6.43 -20.77 -9.85
CA ARG A 903 6.96 -19.48 -10.33
C ARG A 903 8.48 -19.50 -10.31
N GLY A 904 9.10 -18.96 -11.33
CA GLY A 904 10.54 -18.94 -11.46
C GLY A 904 11.09 -17.66 -12.07
N ARG A 905 12.32 -17.33 -11.73
CA ARG A 905 13.10 -16.28 -12.38
C ARG A 905 14.53 -16.76 -12.58
N LEU A 906 15.04 -16.65 -13.80
CA LEU A 906 16.42 -16.96 -14.14
C LEU A 906 17.05 -15.73 -14.77
N THR A 907 18.14 -15.21 -14.19
CA THR A 907 18.85 -14.03 -14.66
C THR A 907 20.29 -14.42 -15.04
N GLY A 908 20.67 -14.17 -16.28
CA GLY A 908 22.06 -14.25 -16.74
C GLY A 908 22.64 -12.86 -16.93
N ALA A 909 23.89 -12.63 -16.51
CA ALA A 909 24.57 -11.39 -16.82
C ALA A 909 26.03 -11.64 -17.26
N TRP A 910 26.47 -10.80 -18.19
CA TRP A 910 27.84 -10.75 -18.69
C TRP A 910 28.40 -9.34 -18.50
N SER A 911 29.61 -9.23 -17.99
CA SER A 911 30.30 -7.94 -17.90
C SER A 911 31.75 -8.04 -18.40
N ARG A 912 32.17 -6.99 -19.09
CA ARG A 912 33.55 -6.81 -19.56
C ARG A 912 33.89 -5.33 -19.65
N GLY A 913 34.87 -4.93 -18.85
CA GLY A 913 35.28 -3.52 -18.80
C GLY A 913 34.09 -2.61 -18.50
N PRO A 914 33.77 -1.62 -19.35
CA PRO A 914 32.66 -0.69 -19.10
C PRO A 914 31.27 -1.25 -19.44
N TYR A 915 31.15 -2.45 -19.97
CA TYR A 915 29.89 -2.99 -20.47
C TYR A 915 29.35 -4.08 -19.55
N THR A 916 28.04 -4.03 -19.29
CA THR A 916 27.29 -5.11 -18.63
C THR A 916 25.99 -5.35 -19.44
N LEU A 917 25.76 -6.61 -19.81
CA LEU A 917 24.51 -7.07 -20.41
C LEU A 917 23.87 -8.07 -19.47
N SER A 918 22.57 -7.96 -19.25
CA SER A 918 21.78 -8.94 -18.48
C SER A 918 20.48 -9.27 -19.18
N ALA A 919 20.01 -10.49 -18.97
CA ALA A 919 18.69 -10.92 -19.39
C ALA A 919 18.06 -11.78 -18.29
N SER A 920 16.76 -11.64 -18.09
CA SER A 920 15.98 -12.42 -17.12
C SER A 920 14.80 -13.06 -17.81
N ILE A 921 14.56 -14.33 -17.50
CA ILE A 921 13.35 -15.07 -17.88
C ILE A 921 12.49 -15.14 -16.61
N ASN A 922 11.26 -14.66 -16.70
CA ASN A 922 10.27 -14.79 -15.63
C ASN A 922 9.26 -15.86 -16.08
N TYR A 923 8.96 -16.81 -15.21
CA TYR A 923 8.06 -17.92 -15.51
C TYR A 923 6.92 -17.97 -14.50
N VAL A 924 5.70 -18.03 -15.02
CA VAL A 924 4.46 -18.30 -14.30
C VAL A 924 3.82 -19.49 -15.00
N ASP A 925 3.55 -20.56 -14.27
CA ASP A 925 3.02 -21.81 -14.83
C ASP A 925 1.58 -21.69 -15.30
N ASP A 926 1.10 -22.70 -16.04
CA ASP A 926 -0.30 -22.77 -16.45
C ASP A 926 -1.20 -23.12 -15.24
N TYR A 927 -2.42 -22.61 -15.27
CA TYR A 927 -3.38 -22.81 -14.21
C TYR A 927 -4.81 -22.81 -14.77
N ARG A 928 -5.83 -22.88 -13.93
CA ARG A 928 -7.20 -23.07 -14.36
C ARG A 928 -8.12 -21.94 -13.90
N SER A 929 -9.07 -21.60 -14.76
CA SER A 929 -10.23 -20.78 -14.38
C SER A 929 -11.16 -21.54 -13.43
N GLU A 930 -12.11 -20.83 -12.84
CA GLU A 930 -13.16 -21.39 -11.97
C GLU A 930 -14.05 -22.42 -12.72
N THR A 931 -14.08 -22.33 -14.06
CA THR A 931 -14.80 -23.28 -14.93
C THR A 931 -13.96 -24.46 -15.39
N GLY A 932 -12.66 -24.49 -14.99
CA GLY A 932 -11.69 -25.53 -15.35
C GLY A 932 -10.99 -25.34 -16.69
N ALA A 933 -11.23 -24.23 -17.38
CA ALA A 933 -10.47 -23.88 -18.59
C ALA A 933 -9.01 -23.57 -18.25
N VAL A 934 -8.07 -24.03 -19.09
CA VAL A 934 -6.64 -23.78 -18.91
C VAL A 934 -6.33 -22.33 -19.27
N ILE A 935 -5.58 -21.68 -18.40
CA ILE A 935 -4.92 -20.39 -18.63
C ILE A 935 -3.45 -20.74 -18.85
N GLU A 936 -2.91 -20.38 -20.01
CA GLU A 936 -1.58 -20.80 -20.43
C GLU A 936 -0.46 -20.20 -19.58
N ALA A 937 0.71 -20.83 -19.56
CA ALA A 937 1.90 -20.30 -18.90
C ALA A 937 2.36 -18.97 -19.50
N TRP A 938 2.96 -18.12 -18.69
CA TRP A 938 3.47 -16.82 -19.12
C TRP A 938 4.97 -16.70 -18.87
N THR A 939 5.74 -16.29 -19.92
CA THR A 939 7.21 -16.35 -19.87
C THR A 939 7.87 -15.05 -20.40
N PRO A 940 7.58 -13.87 -19.82
CA PRO A 940 8.18 -12.63 -20.28
C PRO A 940 9.70 -12.60 -20.05
N ILE A 941 10.43 -12.09 -21.05
CA ILE A 941 11.88 -11.92 -21.01
C ILE A 941 12.20 -10.45 -20.82
N ASP A 942 13.03 -10.13 -19.82
CA ASP A 942 13.56 -8.80 -19.60
C ASP A 942 15.03 -8.74 -20.06
N ALA A 943 15.50 -7.58 -20.52
CA ALA A 943 16.88 -7.36 -20.90
C ALA A 943 17.38 -5.98 -20.45
N GLN A 944 18.66 -5.88 -20.12
CA GLN A 944 19.30 -4.60 -19.82
C GLN A 944 20.71 -4.55 -20.42
N ALA A 945 21.04 -3.41 -21.00
CA ALA A 945 22.40 -3.06 -21.41
C ALA A 945 22.86 -1.85 -20.59
N ARG A 946 24.05 -1.97 -19.96
CA ARG A 946 24.65 -0.92 -19.15
C ARG A 946 26.05 -0.59 -19.66
N TRP A 947 26.33 0.70 -19.68
CA TRP A 947 27.62 1.26 -20.04
C TRP A 947 28.13 2.20 -18.95
N SER A 948 29.26 1.85 -18.34
CA SER A 948 29.93 2.62 -17.28
C SER A 948 31.37 2.91 -17.74
N PRO A 949 31.59 4.04 -18.45
CA PRO A 949 32.90 4.35 -19.03
C PRO A 949 33.99 4.43 -17.95
N ILE A 950 35.14 3.84 -18.26
CA ILE A 950 36.35 3.85 -17.42
C ILE A 950 37.25 4.98 -17.93
N GLY A 951 37.62 5.93 -17.10
CA GLY A 951 38.54 7.01 -17.44
C GLY A 951 38.25 8.29 -16.68
N GLU A 952 39.26 9.19 -16.71
CA GLU A 952 39.16 10.52 -16.11
C GLU A 952 38.47 11.52 -17.07
N GLY A 953 37.77 12.50 -16.54
CA GLY A 953 37.19 13.61 -17.30
C GLY A 953 35.66 13.70 -17.21
N ALA A 954 35.02 14.28 -18.22
CA ALA A 954 33.60 14.62 -18.20
C ALA A 954 32.65 13.41 -18.03
N LEU A 955 33.09 12.21 -18.36
CA LEU A 955 32.35 10.96 -18.27
C LEU A 955 32.70 10.13 -17.02
N GLU A 956 33.56 10.64 -16.15
CA GLU A 956 33.87 9.99 -14.88
C GLU A 956 32.60 9.86 -14.00
N GLY A 957 32.39 8.65 -13.47
CA GLY A 957 31.24 8.33 -12.65
C GLY A 957 29.90 8.28 -13.38
N VAL A 958 29.87 8.44 -14.71
CA VAL A 958 28.65 8.33 -15.53
C VAL A 958 28.32 6.85 -15.76
N GLU A 959 27.05 6.50 -15.66
CA GLU A 959 26.50 5.22 -16.07
C GLU A 959 25.25 5.45 -16.91
N VAL A 960 25.13 4.73 -18.02
CA VAL A 960 23.95 4.72 -18.88
C VAL A 960 23.41 3.29 -18.94
N ALA A 961 22.14 3.13 -18.60
CA ALA A 961 21.44 1.84 -18.66
C ALA A 961 20.19 1.95 -19.55
N LEU A 962 20.07 1.03 -20.49
CA LEU A 962 18.88 0.81 -21.31
C LEU A 962 18.22 -0.49 -20.82
N SER A 963 17.03 -0.40 -20.29
CA SER A 963 16.25 -1.54 -19.80
C SER A 963 15.05 -1.77 -20.69
N VAL A 964 14.77 -3.03 -21.01
CA VAL A 964 13.58 -3.47 -21.74
C VAL A 964 12.93 -4.58 -20.93
N GLN A 965 11.74 -4.35 -20.45
CA GLN A 965 10.92 -5.39 -19.81
C GLN A 965 9.96 -5.97 -20.84
N ASN A 966 9.70 -7.27 -20.75
CA ASN A 966 8.91 -8.02 -21.72
C ASN A 966 9.41 -7.77 -23.15
N LEU A 967 10.68 -8.12 -23.41
CA LEU A 967 11.40 -7.84 -24.67
C LEU A 967 10.63 -8.31 -25.91
N LEU A 968 9.94 -9.43 -25.81
CA LEU A 968 9.21 -10.05 -26.92
C LEU A 968 7.80 -9.48 -27.09
N ASN A 969 7.35 -8.60 -26.18
CA ASN A 969 5.99 -8.05 -26.14
C ASN A 969 4.94 -9.14 -26.03
N GLU A 970 5.18 -10.13 -25.17
CA GLU A 970 4.25 -11.23 -24.90
C GLU A 970 3.02 -10.69 -24.14
N ASP A 971 1.84 -10.94 -24.68
CA ASP A 971 0.59 -10.58 -24.02
C ASP A 971 0.33 -11.47 -22.80
N PRO A 972 -0.40 -10.98 -21.77
CA PRO A 972 -0.83 -11.83 -20.70
C PRO A 972 -1.74 -12.96 -21.21
N PRO A 973 -1.64 -14.20 -20.65
CA PRO A 973 -2.48 -15.33 -21.06
C PRO A 973 -3.97 -15.01 -20.94
N PHE A 974 -4.74 -15.48 -21.91
CA PHE A 974 -6.17 -15.21 -21.92
C PHE A 974 -6.90 -15.92 -20.79
N TYR A 975 -7.72 -15.16 -20.06
CA TYR A 975 -8.64 -15.65 -19.03
C TYR A 975 -10.01 -14.96 -19.20
N ASP A 976 -11.07 -15.74 -19.41
CA ASP A 976 -12.46 -15.23 -19.46
C ASP A 976 -12.94 -14.83 -18.06
N SER A 977 -12.35 -13.74 -17.54
CA SER A 977 -12.62 -13.28 -16.18
C SER A 977 -14.07 -12.86 -16.00
N PRO A 978 -14.73 -13.25 -14.90
CA PRO A 978 -16.07 -12.72 -14.53
C PRO A 978 -16.10 -11.20 -14.39
N LEU A 979 -14.95 -10.56 -14.19
CA LEU A 979 -14.79 -9.11 -14.07
C LEU A 979 -14.80 -8.39 -15.44
N GLY A 980 -14.90 -9.14 -16.56
CA GLY A 980 -14.92 -8.60 -17.94
C GLY A 980 -13.56 -8.03 -18.36
N VAL A 981 -12.46 -8.65 -17.95
CA VAL A 981 -11.11 -8.46 -18.46
C VAL A 981 -10.60 -9.79 -19.00
N GLY A 982 -9.75 -9.74 -20.05
CA GLY A 982 -9.27 -10.93 -20.75
C GLY A 982 -8.01 -11.54 -20.15
N TYR A 983 -7.64 -11.26 -18.90
CA TYR A 983 -6.46 -11.81 -18.24
C TYR A 983 -6.63 -11.89 -16.71
N ASP A 984 -5.75 -12.60 -16.03
CA ASP A 984 -5.70 -12.67 -14.56
C ASP A 984 -4.71 -11.65 -13.98
N PRO A 985 -5.19 -10.56 -13.35
CA PRO A 985 -4.33 -9.52 -12.81
C PRO A 985 -3.54 -9.91 -11.56
N ALA A 986 -3.85 -11.05 -10.94
CA ALA A 986 -3.09 -11.56 -9.82
C ALA A 986 -1.78 -12.22 -10.26
N ASN A 987 -1.74 -12.79 -11.48
CA ASN A 987 -0.62 -13.58 -11.99
C ASN A 987 0.05 -12.98 -13.23
N ALA A 988 -0.58 -12.02 -13.91
CA ALA A 988 -0.05 -11.40 -15.13
C ALA A 988 -0.21 -9.87 -15.11
N ASN A 989 0.47 -9.20 -16.01
CA ASN A 989 0.58 -7.74 -16.10
C ASN A 989 0.31 -7.30 -17.56
N PRO A 990 -0.61 -6.35 -17.78
CA PRO A 990 -1.04 -5.94 -19.11
C PRO A 990 -0.18 -4.81 -19.71
N LEU A 991 0.95 -4.44 -19.11
CA LEU A 991 1.77 -3.31 -19.57
C LEU A 991 2.34 -3.51 -20.98
N GLY A 992 2.56 -4.78 -21.40
CA GLY A 992 3.29 -5.10 -22.61
C GLY A 992 4.79 -4.78 -22.50
N ARG A 993 5.47 -4.55 -23.61
CA ARG A 993 6.89 -4.21 -23.61
C ARG A 993 7.11 -2.77 -23.16
N THR A 994 7.95 -2.59 -22.13
CA THR A 994 8.39 -1.27 -21.67
C THR A 994 9.87 -1.06 -21.95
N ILE A 995 10.24 0.17 -22.32
CA ILE A 995 11.63 0.56 -22.60
C ILE A 995 11.95 1.76 -21.70
N ALA A 996 13.07 1.69 -20.98
CA ALA A 996 13.51 2.77 -20.12
C ALA A 996 15.00 3.06 -20.29
N LEU A 997 15.34 4.35 -20.40
CA LEU A 997 16.71 4.86 -20.40
C LEU A 997 16.99 5.55 -19.06
N GLN A 998 18.05 5.11 -18.40
CA GLN A 998 18.54 5.70 -17.16
C GLN A 998 19.95 6.24 -17.35
N ILE A 999 20.19 7.43 -16.88
CA ILE A 999 21.52 8.05 -16.81
C ILE A 999 21.76 8.38 -15.35
N SER A 1000 22.87 7.88 -14.81
CA SER A 1000 23.31 8.24 -13.46
C SER A 1000 24.74 8.77 -13.49
N ARG A 1001 25.07 9.62 -12.52
CA ARG A 1001 26.41 10.11 -12.33
C ARG A 1001 26.74 10.12 -10.84
N ARG A 1002 27.90 9.53 -10.51
CA ARG A 1002 28.57 9.69 -9.21
C ARG A 1002 29.64 10.77 -9.36
N TRP A 1003 29.61 11.77 -8.49
CA TRP A 1003 30.44 12.98 -8.60
C TRP A 1003 31.71 12.85 -7.76
#